data_3bfa6aaaad13b9dd75a4c325e2159d88
#
_entry.id   3bfa6aaaad13b9dd75a4c325e2159d88
#
_cell.length_a   1.000
_cell.length_b   1.000
_cell.length_c   1.000
_cell.angle_alpha   90.00
_cell.angle_beta   90.00
_cell.angle_gamma   90.00
#
_symmetry.space_group_name_H-M   'P 1'
#
loop_
_entity.id
_entity.type
_entity.pdbx_description
1 polymer ?
#
loop_
_entity_poly.entity_id
_entity_poly.type
_entity_poly.pdbx_seq_one_letter_code
_entity_poly.pdbx_strand_id
1 'polypeptide(L)'
;MNKFLLLFISILALNSAFSQAYSRVKINTSNEGLKILSELGVTVDHGVRKDNVFFISDFSAEEIAIMHANNYSIEILIPDVQAYYIDQNNQTSVTYKNTTCQQATPITTPTHFNQGSMGGYLTYTQLLAELDEMATLYPNLITTKMPISTFLTIENRPIYHVRISDNPSLDEAGEPKVLYTSLHHAREPMSLMETVFYMWFLLENYTTNEEVQYLVNNMQLYFVPCINPDGYVYNNTTSPNGGGMHRKNRRNVGTTNKGVDLNRNYSYGFGTTGTSTNVNNDTYPGTGPFSEAETQAMRWLVQNNHFITAFNAHTWAKSILFPIGTTTAEFAPHHDYLQAETNHMVENNGYSAIKSSGLYPASGDSDDYMYKVDIGVGQKDTIFAHTPEVGTAFWQPASEIEATCQEMLHPNLVLAHITKKYLAVKETDPSFIPSTSGNFNHSAHRLGLENGAITVSIEPLLNIASVGNPIVYTLSLNQVTNGSISYTLTNGIQAGALVKYILKTDNGLWVKRDTIVKTYGNFNLIASETGATTNWTGNWNTSSTVFYSPSQSYTDSPTGNYTSNTTKTYTYNPTIDLNNVTDAKITYYAKWDIEADYDYVQFQVSTDGGTTWIPQCTKYTVLGTSANGSVQPDNSPVYEGQNSNWLLDEVNLSEYLGQTIKVRFILKSDGGTNGDGFYFDDFKLYTLNNGQVLAPETEFTASSVEICIGQSIQLTDISLNNPTDWNWDLGDGTTNNLQSPSHTYTNAGTYTVQLTASNSAGSNSFTLPITVNDCSAIDEIVFKNVQLIPNPNKGEFSINTTEKGVSYRIIDFLGNEIVATTHLAENTLITLQNISAGLYLIELRKDSAIKQLKFTIID
;
A
#
# COMPACT_ATOMS: atom_id res chain seq x y z
N MET A 1 -51.35 30.42 -56.97
CA MET A 1 -51.05 29.09 -57.45
C MET A 1 -49.71 28.69 -56.88
N ASN A 2 -49.76 27.99 -55.74
CA ASN A 2 -48.58 27.63 -54.95
C ASN A 2 -47.99 26.34 -55.46
N LYS A 3 -46.67 26.32 -55.70
CA LYS A 3 -45.87 25.09 -55.93
C LYS A 3 -45.28 24.66 -54.59
N PHE A 4 -45.71 23.52 -54.10
CA PHE A 4 -45.08 22.82 -53.02
C PHE A 4 -43.80 22.14 -53.54
N LEU A 5 -42.67 22.47 -52.96
CA LEU A 5 -41.38 21.79 -53.16
C LEU A 5 -41.22 20.77 -52.03
N LEU A 6 -41.35 19.47 -52.36
CA LEU A 6 -41.00 18.37 -51.44
C LEU A 6 -39.49 18.22 -51.43
N LEU A 7 -38.89 18.52 -50.27
CA LEU A 7 -37.48 18.23 -49.99
C LEU A 7 -37.37 16.83 -49.38
N PHE A 8 -36.85 15.87 -50.15
CA PHE A 8 -36.46 14.55 -49.64
C PHE A 8 -35.17 14.72 -48.89
N ILE A 9 -35.20 14.68 -47.54
CA ILE A 9 -34.01 14.53 -46.70
C ILE A 9 -33.73 13.03 -46.64
N SER A 10 -32.71 12.60 -47.40
CA SER A 10 -32.09 11.27 -47.25
C SER A 10 -31.30 11.28 -45.94
N ILE A 11 -31.84 10.63 -44.90
CA ILE A 11 -31.07 10.31 -43.70
C ILE A 11 -30.10 9.20 -44.06
N LEU A 12 -28.85 9.52 -44.30
CA LEU A 12 -27.75 8.55 -44.21
C LEU A 12 -27.65 8.10 -42.75
N ALA A 13 -28.12 6.93 -42.47
CA ALA A 13 -27.79 6.25 -41.23
C ALA A 13 -26.31 5.87 -41.26
N LEU A 14 -25.45 6.72 -40.72
CA LEU A 14 -24.13 6.32 -40.32
C LEU A 14 -24.32 5.33 -39.16
N ASN A 15 -24.06 4.07 -39.42
CA ASN A 15 -23.84 3.08 -38.37
C ASN A 15 -22.50 3.43 -37.68
N SER A 16 -22.50 4.47 -36.84
CA SER A 16 -21.52 4.59 -35.79
C SER A 16 -21.86 3.46 -34.77
N ALA A 17 -20.92 2.56 -34.55
CA ALA A 17 -20.99 1.66 -33.43
C ALA A 17 -21.03 2.57 -32.18
N PHE A 18 -22.20 2.78 -31.64
CA PHE A 18 -22.36 3.48 -30.36
C PHE A 18 -21.66 2.61 -29.31
N SER A 19 -20.52 3.04 -28.80
CA SER A 19 -20.07 2.57 -27.51
C SER A 19 -21.19 2.87 -26.52
N GLN A 20 -21.49 1.95 -25.62
CA GLN A 20 -22.51 2.16 -24.59
C GLN A 20 -22.11 3.39 -23.77
N ALA A 21 -22.97 4.44 -23.75
CA ALA A 21 -22.65 5.64 -22.99
C ALA A 21 -22.77 5.36 -21.48
N TYR A 22 -21.76 5.77 -20.71
CA TYR A 22 -21.75 5.71 -19.26
C TYR A 22 -21.76 7.10 -18.66
N SER A 23 -22.50 7.25 -17.57
CA SER A 23 -22.58 8.50 -16.82
C SER A 23 -22.29 8.23 -15.33
N ARG A 24 -21.61 9.15 -14.64
CA ARG A 24 -21.51 9.12 -13.18
C ARG A 24 -22.79 9.65 -12.59
N VAL A 25 -23.44 8.82 -11.79
CA VAL A 25 -24.75 9.12 -11.23
C VAL A 25 -24.74 8.95 -9.73
N LYS A 26 -25.33 9.91 -9.04
CA LYS A 26 -25.67 9.81 -7.62
C LYS A 26 -27.12 9.34 -7.49
N ILE A 27 -27.30 8.23 -6.78
CA ILE A 27 -28.59 7.64 -6.48
C ILE A 27 -28.91 7.91 -5.01
N ASN A 28 -29.95 8.66 -4.71
CA ASN A 28 -30.41 8.84 -3.33
C ASN A 28 -31.24 7.60 -2.94
N THR A 29 -30.68 6.73 -2.09
CA THR A 29 -31.31 5.46 -1.75
C THR A 29 -30.75 4.87 -0.46
N SER A 30 -31.49 3.94 0.16
CA SER A 30 -31.03 3.16 1.30
C SER A 30 -30.22 1.92 0.87
N ASN A 31 -29.59 1.25 1.82
CA ASN A 31 -28.89 -0.02 1.58
C ASN A 31 -29.83 -1.11 1.04
N GLU A 32 -31.08 -1.17 1.50
CA GLU A 32 -32.09 -2.07 0.96
C GLU A 32 -32.49 -1.68 -0.49
N GLY A 33 -32.51 -0.37 -0.79
CA GLY A 33 -32.74 0.10 -2.16
C GLY A 33 -31.61 -0.27 -3.12
N LEU A 34 -30.33 -0.27 -2.67
CA LEU A 34 -29.20 -0.76 -3.46
C LEU A 34 -29.31 -2.27 -3.72
N LYS A 35 -29.72 -3.04 -2.74
CA LYS A 35 -29.97 -4.48 -2.90
C LYS A 35 -31.05 -4.73 -3.97
N ILE A 36 -32.16 -4.00 -3.93
CA ILE A 36 -33.20 -4.10 -4.95
C ILE A 36 -32.66 -3.74 -6.35
N LEU A 37 -31.84 -2.68 -6.47
CA LEU A 37 -31.19 -2.32 -7.73
C LEU A 37 -30.29 -3.43 -8.25
N SER A 38 -29.52 -4.07 -7.38
CA SER A 38 -28.69 -5.23 -7.72
C SER A 38 -29.52 -6.40 -8.25
N GLU A 39 -30.67 -6.71 -7.61
CA GLU A 39 -31.58 -7.74 -8.06
C GLU A 39 -32.23 -7.41 -9.42
N LEU A 40 -32.35 -6.13 -9.78
CA LEU A 40 -32.80 -5.65 -11.09
C LEU A 40 -31.67 -5.65 -12.14
N GLY A 41 -30.45 -6.02 -11.75
CA GLY A 41 -29.29 -6.10 -12.64
C GLY A 41 -28.50 -4.82 -12.80
N VAL A 42 -28.68 -3.84 -11.92
CA VAL A 42 -27.83 -2.66 -11.84
C VAL A 42 -26.56 -3.02 -11.07
N THR A 43 -25.41 -2.60 -11.59
CA THR A 43 -24.10 -2.84 -10.99
C THR A 43 -23.91 -1.90 -9.80
N VAL A 44 -23.77 -2.43 -8.59
CA VAL A 44 -23.60 -1.65 -7.35
C VAL A 44 -22.36 -2.06 -6.56
N ASP A 45 -21.39 -2.67 -7.24
CA ASP A 45 -20.19 -3.28 -6.67
C ASP A 45 -18.99 -2.32 -6.61
N HIS A 46 -19.07 -1.17 -7.23
CA HIS A 46 -18.01 -0.18 -7.23
C HIS A 46 -18.62 1.21 -7.07
N GLY A 47 -18.06 2.02 -6.21
CA GLY A 47 -18.53 3.39 -6.06
C GLY A 47 -18.36 3.95 -4.65
N VAL A 48 -18.70 5.23 -4.54
CA VAL A 48 -18.78 5.93 -3.25
C VAL A 48 -20.15 5.69 -2.65
N ARG A 49 -20.18 5.17 -1.44
CA ARG A 49 -21.42 4.88 -0.73
C ARG A 49 -21.50 5.70 0.54
N LYS A 50 -22.67 6.26 0.77
CA LYS A 50 -23.07 6.76 2.06
C LYS A 50 -24.30 5.99 2.52
N ASP A 51 -24.12 5.22 3.59
CA ASP A 51 -25.08 4.25 4.09
C ASP A 51 -26.46 4.88 4.31
N ASN A 52 -27.50 4.27 3.69
CA ASN A 52 -28.88 4.72 3.74
C ASN A 52 -29.17 6.14 3.22
N VAL A 53 -28.22 6.77 2.52
CA VAL A 53 -28.33 8.14 1.99
C VAL A 53 -28.19 8.14 0.48
N PHE A 54 -27.02 7.75 -0.04
CA PHE A 54 -26.77 7.73 -1.48
C PHE A 54 -25.70 6.73 -1.90
N PHE A 55 -25.66 6.47 -3.20
CA PHE A 55 -24.62 5.75 -3.88
C PHE A 55 -24.20 6.49 -5.15
N ILE A 56 -22.90 6.60 -5.41
CA ILE A 56 -22.33 7.22 -6.60
C ILE A 56 -21.49 6.20 -7.33
N SER A 57 -21.79 5.95 -8.61
CA SER A 57 -20.97 5.11 -9.49
C SER A 57 -21.17 5.49 -10.95
N ASP A 58 -20.47 4.79 -11.84
CA ASP A 58 -20.55 4.96 -13.28
C ASP A 58 -21.49 3.90 -13.89
N PHE A 59 -22.62 4.36 -14.40
CA PHE A 59 -23.70 3.51 -14.90
C PHE A 59 -23.89 3.68 -16.39
N SER A 60 -24.25 2.59 -17.04
CA SER A 60 -24.67 2.56 -18.42
C SER A 60 -26.05 3.22 -18.62
N ALA A 61 -26.35 3.65 -19.83
CA ALA A 61 -27.67 4.18 -20.15
C ALA A 61 -28.83 3.18 -19.87
N GLU A 62 -28.57 1.87 -19.98
CA GLU A 62 -29.55 0.82 -19.67
C GLU A 62 -29.82 0.75 -18.17
N GLU A 63 -28.80 0.82 -17.33
CA GLU A 63 -28.94 0.81 -15.87
C GLU A 63 -29.66 2.09 -15.38
N ILE A 64 -29.32 3.24 -15.94
CA ILE A 64 -30.02 4.50 -15.67
C ILE A 64 -31.51 4.39 -16.05
N ALA A 65 -31.85 3.76 -17.17
CA ALA A 65 -33.22 3.52 -17.54
C ALA A 65 -33.98 2.59 -16.55
N ILE A 66 -33.30 1.57 -15.99
CA ILE A 66 -33.86 0.73 -14.93
C ILE A 66 -34.15 1.54 -13.67
N MET A 67 -33.22 2.42 -13.25
CA MET A 67 -33.42 3.30 -12.10
C MET A 67 -34.65 4.21 -12.27
N HIS A 68 -34.77 4.84 -13.43
CA HIS A 68 -35.93 5.68 -13.75
C HIS A 68 -37.26 4.89 -13.76
N ALA A 69 -37.24 3.70 -14.37
CA ALA A 69 -38.43 2.83 -14.45
C ALA A 69 -38.91 2.38 -13.05
N ASN A 70 -38.01 2.35 -12.06
CA ASN A 70 -38.30 1.97 -10.68
C ASN A 70 -38.39 3.20 -9.74
N ASN A 71 -38.52 4.40 -10.28
CA ASN A 71 -38.72 5.65 -9.54
C ASN A 71 -37.60 6.03 -8.57
N TYR A 72 -36.33 5.65 -8.84
CA TYR A 72 -35.20 6.12 -8.04
C TYR A 72 -34.90 7.59 -8.35
N SER A 73 -34.60 8.34 -7.30
CA SER A 73 -34.14 9.72 -7.43
C SER A 73 -32.66 9.72 -7.76
N ILE A 74 -32.30 10.16 -8.95
CA ILE A 74 -30.92 10.21 -9.43
C ILE A 74 -30.50 11.62 -9.83
N GLU A 75 -29.19 11.86 -9.72
CA GLU A 75 -28.52 13.08 -10.17
C GLU A 75 -27.35 12.68 -11.06
N ILE A 76 -27.29 13.21 -12.28
CA ILE A 76 -26.16 12.97 -13.19
C ILE A 76 -25.05 13.94 -12.84
N LEU A 77 -23.94 13.43 -12.30
CA LEU A 77 -22.76 14.21 -11.91
C LEU A 77 -21.83 14.44 -13.09
N ILE A 78 -21.62 13.39 -13.92
CA ILE A 78 -20.78 13.42 -15.11
C ILE A 78 -21.55 12.75 -16.25
N PRO A 79 -21.94 13.48 -17.30
CA PRO A 79 -22.78 12.92 -18.36
C PRO A 79 -22.05 11.93 -19.27
N ASP A 80 -20.74 12.07 -19.43
CA ASP A 80 -19.86 11.20 -20.24
C ASP A 80 -18.58 10.92 -19.48
N VAL A 81 -18.55 9.77 -18.78
CA VAL A 81 -17.39 9.39 -18.00
C VAL A 81 -16.19 8.97 -18.87
N GLN A 82 -16.42 8.50 -20.10
CA GLN A 82 -15.33 8.19 -21.01
C GLN A 82 -14.53 9.43 -21.40
N ALA A 83 -15.24 10.48 -21.82
CA ALA A 83 -14.63 11.77 -22.10
C ALA A 83 -13.93 12.35 -20.87
N TYR A 84 -14.58 12.27 -19.70
CA TYR A 84 -14.00 12.72 -18.43
C TYR A 84 -12.70 12.01 -18.10
N TYR A 85 -12.64 10.68 -18.21
CA TYR A 85 -11.44 9.89 -17.91
C TYR A 85 -10.27 10.20 -18.87
N ILE A 86 -10.55 10.55 -20.10
CA ILE A 86 -9.53 10.97 -21.06
C ILE A 86 -9.05 12.39 -20.75
N ASP A 87 -9.99 13.31 -20.48
CA ASP A 87 -9.69 14.73 -20.30
C ASP A 87 -8.90 15.03 -19.01
N GLN A 88 -9.08 14.25 -17.97
CA GLN A 88 -8.34 14.44 -16.71
C GLN A 88 -6.82 14.27 -16.89
N ASN A 89 -6.36 13.46 -17.84
CA ASN A 89 -4.95 13.32 -18.17
C ASN A 89 -4.37 14.52 -18.96
N ASN A 90 -5.23 15.39 -19.49
CA ASN A 90 -4.83 16.61 -20.18
C ASN A 90 -4.70 17.81 -19.22
N GLN A 91 -5.12 17.67 -17.96
CA GLN A 91 -5.01 18.73 -16.95
C GLN A 91 -3.62 18.70 -16.31
N THR A 92 -3.07 19.89 -16.04
CA THR A 92 -1.78 20.01 -15.34
C THR A 92 -1.87 19.37 -13.96
N SER A 93 -0.93 18.49 -13.68
CA SER A 93 -0.80 17.61 -12.51
C SER A 93 -1.38 18.19 -11.23
N VAL A 94 -2.37 17.51 -10.68
CA VAL A 94 -2.74 17.65 -9.26
C VAL A 94 -1.61 16.99 -8.46
N THR A 95 -1.01 17.75 -7.55
CA THR A 95 -0.01 17.20 -6.62
C THR A 95 -0.73 16.16 -5.75
N TYR A 96 -0.34 14.91 -5.87
CA TYR A 96 -0.85 13.84 -5.02
C TYR A 96 -0.54 14.18 -3.56
N LYS A 97 -1.54 14.09 -2.71
CA LYS A 97 -1.41 14.43 -1.29
C LYS A 97 -1.34 13.14 -0.48
N ASN A 98 -0.35 13.08 0.37
CA ASN A 98 -0.14 11.97 1.29
C ASN A 98 -1.39 11.78 2.16
N THR A 99 -1.96 10.59 2.22
CA THR A 99 -3.20 10.30 2.96
C THR A 99 -2.98 10.07 4.45
N THR A 100 -1.75 10.07 4.94
CA THR A 100 -1.43 9.85 6.35
C THR A 100 -0.76 11.08 6.97
N CYS A 101 -1.10 11.37 8.22
CA CYS A 101 -0.41 12.37 9.06
C CYS A 101 1.03 11.98 9.40
N GLN A 102 1.36 10.71 9.31
CA GLN A 102 2.72 10.22 9.47
C GLN A 102 3.39 10.20 8.09
N GLN A 103 4.58 10.79 8.00
CA GLN A 103 5.44 10.56 6.84
C GLN A 103 5.89 9.10 6.90
N ALA A 104 5.18 8.23 6.18
CA ALA A 104 5.72 6.93 5.83
C ALA A 104 7.02 7.16 5.06
N THR A 105 8.05 6.35 5.32
CA THR A 105 9.26 6.37 4.50
C THR A 105 8.83 6.26 3.04
N PRO A 106 9.22 7.20 2.16
CA PRO A 106 8.78 7.16 0.77
C PRO A 106 9.18 5.82 0.16
N ILE A 107 8.19 5.07 -0.31
CA ILE A 107 8.46 3.85 -1.06
C ILE A 107 9.02 4.27 -2.41
N THR A 108 10.23 3.83 -2.72
CA THR A 108 10.82 4.12 -4.02
C THR A 108 10.11 3.33 -5.10
N THR A 109 9.65 4.01 -6.13
CA THR A 109 9.08 3.36 -7.31
C THR A 109 10.13 2.50 -7.98
N PRO A 110 9.81 1.25 -8.36
CA PRO A 110 10.73 0.41 -9.12
C PRO A 110 11.18 1.08 -10.42
N THR A 111 12.46 0.95 -10.75
CA THR A 111 13.09 1.65 -11.88
C THR A 111 12.50 1.26 -13.24
N HIS A 112 12.07 0.00 -13.38
CA HIS A 112 11.47 -0.54 -14.61
C HIS A 112 9.94 -0.45 -14.63
N PHE A 113 9.32 0.05 -13.56
CA PHE A 113 7.88 0.28 -13.58
C PHE A 113 7.55 1.48 -14.46
N ASN A 114 6.88 1.24 -15.57
CA ASN A 114 6.50 2.25 -16.53
C ASN A 114 4.98 2.34 -16.69
N GLN A 115 4.51 3.54 -16.89
CA GLN A 115 3.13 3.75 -17.30
C GLN A 115 2.92 3.37 -18.76
N GLY A 116 1.73 2.88 -19.08
CA GLY A 116 1.36 2.44 -20.42
C GLY A 116 0.77 3.53 -21.31
N SER A 117 0.48 3.15 -22.53
CA SER A 117 -0.05 4.07 -23.57
C SER A 117 -1.57 4.27 -23.50
N MET A 118 -2.28 3.53 -22.67
CA MET A 118 -3.74 3.59 -22.58
C MET A 118 -4.17 4.52 -21.43
N GLY A 119 -3.89 5.82 -21.55
CA GLY A 119 -4.18 6.81 -20.50
C GLY A 119 -3.34 6.63 -19.24
N GLY A 120 -2.11 6.17 -19.37
CA GLY A 120 -1.21 5.82 -18.26
C GLY A 120 -1.21 4.32 -17.91
N TYR A 121 -2.17 3.56 -18.37
CA TYR A 121 -2.30 2.12 -18.11
C TYR A 121 -1.66 1.27 -19.22
N LEU A 122 -1.07 0.13 -18.84
CA LEU A 122 -0.49 -0.81 -19.78
C LEU A 122 -1.58 -1.40 -20.68
N THR A 123 -1.34 -1.46 -21.98
CA THR A 123 -2.13 -2.31 -22.87
C THR A 123 -1.79 -3.78 -22.63
N TYR A 124 -2.63 -4.70 -23.12
CA TYR A 124 -2.33 -6.13 -23.03
C TYR A 124 -0.99 -6.49 -23.70
N THR A 125 -0.67 -5.87 -24.81
CA THR A 125 0.61 -6.07 -25.50
C THR A 125 1.79 -5.56 -24.68
N GLN A 126 1.65 -4.41 -24.03
CA GLN A 126 2.67 -3.87 -23.12
C GLN A 126 2.83 -4.75 -21.88
N LEU A 127 1.73 -5.23 -21.28
CA LEU A 127 1.81 -6.21 -20.18
C LEU A 127 2.64 -7.43 -20.57
N LEU A 128 2.38 -8.01 -21.74
CA LEU A 128 3.14 -9.19 -22.17
C LEU A 128 4.63 -8.86 -22.39
N ALA A 129 4.94 -7.64 -22.81
CA ALA A 129 6.33 -7.17 -22.94
C ALA A 129 6.99 -6.97 -21.56
N GLU A 130 6.27 -6.40 -20.57
CA GLU A 130 6.75 -6.29 -19.18
C GLU A 130 7.12 -7.66 -18.60
N LEU A 131 6.24 -8.67 -18.79
CA LEU A 131 6.53 -10.04 -18.33
C LEU A 131 7.75 -10.66 -19.02
N ASP A 132 7.97 -10.38 -20.31
CA ASP A 132 9.16 -10.84 -21.04
C ASP A 132 10.41 -10.11 -20.57
N GLU A 133 10.31 -8.82 -20.26
CA GLU A 133 11.41 -8.02 -19.74
C GLU A 133 11.80 -8.50 -18.34
N MET A 134 10.86 -8.67 -17.41
CA MET A 134 11.09 -9.27 -16.09
C MET A 134 11.83 -10.60 -16.19
N ALA A 135 11.36 -11.52 -17.04
CA ALA A 135 11.98 -12.82 -17.22
C ALA A 135 13.39 -12.73 -17.86
N THR A 136 13.64 -11.71 -18.66
CA THR A 136 14.94 -11.46 -19.26
C THR A 136 15.95 -10.89 -18.26
N LEU A 137 15.52 -9.94 -17.44
CA LEU A 137 16.38 -9.26 -16.46
C LEU A 137 16.61 -10.11 -15.20
N TYR A 138 15.60 -10.89 -14.79
CA TYR A 138 15.62 -11.68 -13.55
C TYR A 138 15.32 -13.17 -13.78
N PRO A 139 16.02 -13.87 -14.70
CA PRO A 139 15.68 -15.23 -15.13
C PRO A 139 15.78 -16.27 -13.99
N ASN A 140 16.45 -15.94 -12.89
CA ASN A 140 16.60 -16.81 -11.73
C ASN A 140 15.53 -16.54 -10.64
N LEU A 141 14.71 -15.50 -10.81
CA LEU A 141 13.71 -15.10 -9.81
C LEU A 141 12.27 -15.17 -10.33
N ILE A 142 12.07 -15.17 -11.64
CA ILE A 142 10.74 -15.23 -12.25
C ILE A 142 10.73 -16.20 -13.43
N THR A 143 9.62 -16.92 -13.58
CA THR A 143 9.41 -17.77 -14.79
C THR A 143 9.13 -16.88 -16.00
N THR A 144 9.36 -17.42 -17.20
CA THR A 144 8.69 -16.88 -18.39
C THR A 144 7.17 -17.00 -18.24
N LYS A 145 6.40 -16.17 -18.94
CA LYS A 145 4.95 -16.29 -18.94
C LYS A 145 4.50 -17.66 -19.45
N MET A 146 3.68 -18.33 -18.67
CA MET A 146 3.18 -19.68 -18.95
C MET A 146 1.65 -19.65 -19.09
N PRO A 147 1.07 -20.26 -20.14
CA PRO A 147 -0.38 -20.38 -20.23
C PRO A 147 -0.90 -21.31 -19.11
N ILE A 148 -2.04 -20.94 -18.52
CA ILE A 148 -2.73 -21.80 -17.56
C ILE A 148 -3.35 -22.98 -18.31
N SER A 149 -2.65 -24.10 -18.32
CA SER A 149 -3.04 -25.31 -19.04
C SER A 149 -3.31 -25.03 -20.55
N THR A 150 -4.36 -25.64 -21.11
CA THR A 150 -4.74 -25.52 -22.54
C THR A 150 -5.95 -24.62 -22.76
N PHE A 151 -6.39 -23.89 -21.72
CA PHE A 151 -7.54 -23.00 -21.83
C PHE A 151 -7.22 -21.79 -22.70
N LEU A 152 -8.09 -21.54 -23.66
CA LEU A 152 -8.04 -20.35 -24.50
C LEU A 152 -9.36 -19.58 -24.38
N THR A 153 -9.28 -18.28 -24.33
CA THR A 153 -10.45 -17.40 -24.37
C THR A 153 -11.20 -17.54 -25.70
N ILE A 154 -12.36 -16.92 -25.79
CA ILE A 154 -13.20 -16.98 -26.99
C ILE A 154 -12.51 -16.39 -28.24
N GLU A 155 -11.58 -15.43 -28.05
CA GLU A 155 -10.77 -14.85 -29.11
C GLU A 155 -9.36 -15.51 -29.22
N ASN A 156 -9.23 -16.74 -28.70
CA ASN A 156 -8.03 -17.60 -28.76
C ASN A 156 -6.79 -17.02 -28.07
N ARG A 157 -6.95 -16.27 -26.97
CA ARG A 157 -5.82 -15.84 -26.14
C ARG A 157 -5.62 -16.80 -24.97
N PRO A 158 -4.38 -17.21 -24.67
CA PRO A 158 -4.10 -17.90 -23.42
C PRO A 158 -4.17 -16.91 -22.22
N ILE A 159 -4.59 -17.43 -21.06
CA ILE A 159 -4.45 -16.73 -19.79
C ILE A 159 -3.09 -17.10 -19.24
N TYR A 160 -2.24 -16.10 -19.00
CA TYR A 160 -0.88 -16.31 -18.55
C TYR A 160 -0.74 -16.16 -17.04
N HIS A 161 0.16 -16.95 -16.47
CA HIS A 161 0.69 -16.74 -15.15
C HIS A 161 2.21 -16.73 -15.17
N VAL A 162 2.81 -16.13 -14.16
CA VAL A 162 4.23 -16.23 -13.83
C VAL A 162 4.38 -16.56 -12.36
N ARG A 163 5.55 -17.05 -11.98
CA ARG A 163 5.90 -17.32 -10.59
C ARG A 163 7.20 -16.61 -10.24
N ILE A 164 7.21 -15.90 -9.11
CA ILE A 164 8.40 -15.30 -8.50
C ILE A 164 8.79 -16.15 -7.29
N SER A 165 10.03 -16.60 -7.24
CA SER A 165 10.67 -17.40 -6.20
C SER A 165 12.18 -17.42 -6.48
N ASP A 166 13.01 -17.81 -5.53
CA ASP A 166 14.46 -18.00 -5.76
C ASP A 166 14.77 -19.21 -6.67
N ASN A 167 13.81 -20.14 -6.82
CA ASN A 167 13.85 -21.25 -7.79
C ASN A 167 12.58 -21.30 -8.64
N PRO A 168 12.31 -20.30 -9.50
CA PRO A 168 11.00 -20.10 -10.11
C PRO A 168 10.54 -21.25 -11.03
N SER A 169 11.44 -22.09 -11.50
CA SER A 169 11.12 -23.25 -12.33
C SER A 169 10.78 -24.53 -11.53
N LEU A 170 11.03 -24.55 -10.23
CA LEU A 170 10.81 -25.68 -9.34
C LEU A 170 9.57 -25.48 -8.47
N ASP A 171 8.78 -26.52 -8.25
CA ASP A 171 7.74 -26.55 -7.22
C ASP A 171 8.37 -27.09 -5.92
N GLU A 172 8.72 -26.19 -5.01
CA GLU A 172 9.46 -26.52 -3.80
C GLU A 172 8.51 -26.95 -2.68
N ALA A 173 8.67 -28.22 -2.26
CA ALA A 173 7.87 -28.76 -1.19
C ALA A 173 8.19 -28.06 0.14
N GLY A 174 7.16 -27.53 0.80
CA GLY A 174 7.28 -26.79 2.08
C GLY A 174 7.29 -25.27 1.93
N GLU A 175 7.33 -24.76 0.71
CA GLU A 175 7.06 -23.35 0.45
C GLU A 175 5.58 -23.11 0.18
N PRO A 176 4.93 -22.22 0.95
CA PRO A 176 3.54 -21.85 0.69
C PRO A 176 3.41 -21.10 -0.61
N LYS A 177 2.28 -21.29 -1.27
CA LYS A 177 1.94 -20.60 -2.50
C LYS A 177 0.95 -19.47 -2.24
N VAL A 178 1.25 -18.30 -2.78
CA VAL A 178 0.42 -17.10 -2.72
C VAL A 178 -0.02 -16.74 -4.12
N LEU A 179 -1.27 -16.37 -4.29
CA LEU A 179 -1.84 -16.01 -5.59
C LEU A 179 -2.23 -14.54 -5.65
N TYR A 180 -1.77 -13.84 -6.67
CA TYR A 180 -2.17 -12.47 -7.00
C TYR A 180 -2.81 -12.46 -8.38
N THR A 181 -4.04 -11.99 -8.47
CA THR A 181 -4.75 -11.91 -9.74
C THR A 181 -5.32 -10.52 -9.96
N SER A 182 -5.48 -10.14 -11.22
CA SER A 182 -6.11 -8.88 -11.60
C SER A 182 -6.91 -8.99 -12.90
N LEU A 183 -7.66 -7.94 -13.20
CA LEU A 183 -8.47 -7.83 -14.42
C LEU A 183 -9.46 -8.98 -14.64
N HIS A 184 -10.23 -9.37 -13.61
CA HIS A 184 -11.48 -10.10 -13.86
C HIS A 184 -12.42 -9.26 -14.73
N HIS A 185 -12.47 -7.97 -14.43
CA HIS A 185 -13.26 -7.01 -15.20
C HIS A 185 -12.33 -6.12 -16.03
N ALA A 186 -12.60 -6.02 -17.30
CA ALA A 186 -11.72 -5.39 -18.26
C ALA A 186 -11.65 -3.85 -18.16
N ARG A 187 -12.54 -3.21 -17.40
CA ARG A 187 -12.56 -1.76 -17.14
C ARG A 187 -11.79 -1.34 -15.89
N GLU A 188 -11.04 -2.25 -15.27
CA GLU A 188 -10.41 -2.10 -13.95
C GLU A 188 -8.87 -2.17 -14.02
N PRO A 189 -8.22 -1.33 -14.84
CA PRO A 189 -6.80 -1.48 -15.11
C PRO A 189 -5.89 -1.09 -13.95
N MET A 190 -6.38 -0.42 -12.89
CA MET A 190 -5.58 -0.10 -11.73
C MET A 190 -5.16 -1.37 -10.98
N SER A 191 -6.01 -2.40 -10.97
CA SER A 191 -5.69 -3.73 -10.44
C SER A 191 -4.48 -4.38 -11.14
N LEU A 192 -4.35 -4.17 -12.46
CA LEU A 192 -3.19 -4.61 -13.23
C LEU A 192 -1.93 -3.82 -12.85
N MET A 193 -2.04 -2.49 -12.78
CA MET A 193 -0.88 -1.63 -12.53
C MET A 193 -0.25 -1.91 -11.16
N GLU A 194 -1.06 -2.07 -10.11
CA GLU A 194 -0.57 -2.41 -8.79
C GLU A 194 0.11 -3.79 -8.75
N THR A 195 -0.46 -4.78 -9.45
CA THR A 195 0.12 -6.12 -9.57
C THR A 195 1.49 -6.07 -10.26
N VAL A 196 1.63 -5.33 -11.37
CA VAL A 196 2.89 -5.17 -12.11
C VAL A 196 3.91 -4.38 -11.27
N PHE A 197 3.47 -3.35 -10.56
CA PHE A 197 4.32 -2.60 -9.62
C PHE A 197 4.90 -3.51 -8.54
N TYR A 198 4.07 -4.33 -7.92
CA TYR A 198 4.52 -5.26 -6.88
C TYR A 198 5.51 -6.31 -7.42
N MET A 199 5.28 -6.82 -8.62
CA MET A 199 6.22 -7.75 -9.28
C MET A 199 7.59 -7.09 -9.49
N TRP A 200 7.64 -5.87 -10.04
CA TRP A 200 8.89 -5.11 -10.18
C TRP A 200 9.54 -4.81 -8.84
N PHE A 201 8.75 -4.43 -7.83
CA PHE A 201 9.25 -4.19 -6.48
C PHE A 201 9.97 -5.42 -5.91
N LEU A 202 9.39 -6.60 -6.04
CA LEU A 202 10.01 -7.85 -5.58
C LEU A 202 11.33 -8.13 -6.31
N LEU A 203 11.33 -8.01 -7.63
CA LEU A 203 12.50 -8.35 -8.45
C LEU A 203 13.67 -7.38 -8.22
N GLU A 204 13.42 -6.08 -8.21
CA GLU A 204 14.47 -5.07 -8.06
C GLU A 204 15.04 -5.01 -6.65
N ASN A 205 14.23 -5.29 -5.64
CA ASN A 205 14.65 -5.19 -4.23
C ASN A 205 15.16 -6.52 -3.65
N TYR A 206 15.17 -7.62 -4.40
CA TYR A 206 15.58 -8.93 -3.90
C TYR A 206 16.98 -8.94 -3.26
N THR A 207 17.93 -8.19 -3.81
CA THR A 207 19.32 -8.18 -3.32
C THR A 207 19.58 -7.14 -2.23
N THR A 208 18.67 -6.20 -2.02
CA THR A 208 18.90 -5.02 -1.15
C THR A 208 17.93 -4.94 0.02
N ASN A 209 16.80 -5.62 -0.04
CA ASN A 209 15.76 -5.61 0.98
C ASN A 209 15.61 -7.00 1.60
N GLU A 210 15.94 -7.14 2.89
CA GLU A 210 15.89 -8.41 3.62
C GLU A 210 14.48 -9.01 3.69
N GLU A 211 13.43 -8.19 3.71
CA GLU A 211 12.03 -8.63 3.71
C GLU A 211 11.65 -9.26 2.37
N VAL A 212 11.98 -8.59 1.26
CA VAL A 212 11.77 -9.10 -0.10
C VAL A 212 12.55 -10.40 -0.31
N GLN A 213 13.83 -10.43 0.11
CA GLN A 213 14.65 -11.62 0.02
C GLN A 213 14.04 -12.79 0.81
N TYR A 214 13.53 -12.52 2.01
CA TYR A 214 12.85 -13.54 2.82
C TYR A 214 11.61 -14.08 2.11
N LEU A 215 10.74 -13.21 1.58
CA LEU A 215 9.51 -13.64 0.90
C LEU A 215 9.84 -14.49 -0.33
N VAL A 216 10.74 -14.02 -1.19
CA VAL A 216 11.10 -14.70 -2.43
C VAL A 216 11.82 -16.03 -2.19
N ASN A 217 12.62 -16.15 -1.10
CA ASN A 217 13.37 -17.37 -0.75
C ASN A 217 12.53 -18.42 0.01
N ASN A 218 11.34 -18.10 0.46
CA ASN A 218 10.56 -19.00 1.31
C ASN A 218 9.13 -19.19 0.85
N MET A 219 8.75 -18.63 -0.29
CA MET A 219 7.38 -18.66 -0.83
C MET A 219 7.40 -18.70 -2.35
N GLN A 220 6.38 -19.29 -2.92
CA GLN A 220 6.14 -19.25 -4.36
C GLN A 220 5.01 -18.26 -4.65
N LEU A 221 5.36 -17.09 -5.19
CA LEU A 221 4.43 -16.01 -5.47
C LEU A 221 3.95 -16.11 -6.91
N TYR A 222 2.69 -16.45 -7.10
CA TYR A 222 2.06 -16.63 -8.41
C TYR A 222 1.28 -15.39 -8.80
N PHE A 223 1.44 -14.95 -10.03
CA PHE A 223 0.75 -13.79 -10.60
C PHE A 223 -0.02 -14.15 -11.86
N VAL A 224 -1.31 -13.78 -11.90
CA VAL A 224 -2.17 -13.84 -13.08
C VAL A 224 -2.66 -12.42 -13.38
N PRO A 225 -1.82 -11.59 -14.01
CA PRO A 225 -2.08 -10.14 -14.10
C PRO A 225 -3.20 -9.77 -15.07
N CYS A 226 -3.74 -10.70 -15.86
CA CYS A 226 -4.89 -10.44 -16.72
C CYS A 226 -5.72 -11.71 -16.92
N ILE A 227 -6.82 -11.83 -16.16
CA ILE A 227 -7.75 -12.95 -16.28
C ILE A 227 -8.65 -12.78 -17.52
N ASN A 228 -8.99 -11.55 -17.90
CA ASN A 228 -9.88 -11.20 -19.00
C ASN A 228 -9.17 -10.49 -20.16
N PRO A 229 -8.28 -11.18 -20.88
CA PRO A 229 -7.51 -10.51 -21.94
C PRO A 229 -8.38 -10.08 -23.13
N ASP A 230 -9.47 -10.79 -23.44
CA ASP A 230 -10.35 -10.43 -24.56
C ASP A 230 -11.11 -9.13 -24.29
N GLY A 231 -11.70 -9.00 -23.11
CA GLY A 231 -12.37 -7.77 -22.68
C GLY A 231 -11.41 -6.58 -22.62
N TYR A 232 -10.19 -6.82 -22.12
CA TYR A 232 -9.17 -5.78 -22.00
C TYR A 232 -8.66 -5.28 -23.35
N VAL A 233 -8.38 -6.21 -24.29
CA VAL A 233 -8.02 -5.85 -25.67
C VAL A 233 -9.16 -5.12 -26.37
N TYR A 234 -10.42 -5.49 -26.11
CA TYR A 234 -11.56 -4.77 -26.63
C TYR A 234 -11.61 -3.32 -26.13
N ASN A 235 -11.41 -3.07 -24.82
CA ASN A 235 -11.33 -1.73 -24.27
C ASN A 235 -10.18 -0.92 -24.91
N ASN A 236 -9.00 -1.50 -25.05
CA ASN A 236 -7.89 -0.84 -25.77
C ASN A 236 -8.24 -0.51 -27.23
N THR A 237 -8.95 -1.39 -27.92
CA THR A 237 -9.32 -1.18 -29.33
C THR A 237 -10.35 -0.08 -29.51
N THR A 238 -11.33 0.00 -28.59
CA THR A 238 -12.42 0.98 -28.66
C THR A 238 -12.09 2.30 -27.99
N SER A 239 -11.20 2.27 -27.00
CA SER A 239 -10.80 3.41 -26.18
C SER A 239 -9.29 3.40 -25.94
N PRO A 240 -8.47 3.65 -26.99
CA PRO A 240 -7.03 3.49 -26.93
C PRO A 240 -6.32 4.49 -26.00
N ASN A 241 -7.01 5.55 -25.62
CA ASN A 241 -6.51 6.56 -24.67
C ASN A 241 -7.02 6.35 -23.22
N GLY A 242 -7.60 5.18 -22.92
CA GLY A 242 -8.23 4.88 -21.64
C GLY A 242 -9.73 5.18 -21.62
N GLY A 243 -10.36 4.96 -20.47
CA GLY A 243 -11.81 5.21 -20.27
C GLY A 243 -12.72 4.14 -20.88
N GLY A 244 -12.20 3.00 -21.30
CA GLY A 244 -13.01 1.89 -21.82
C GLY A 244 -13.87 1.27 -20.72
N MET A 245 -15.20 1.20 -20.93
CA MET A 245 -16.16 0.78 -19.89
C MET A 245 -16.67 -0.64 -20.04
N HIS A 246 -16.13 -1.44 -20.95
CA HIS A 246 -16.51 -2.84 -21.09
C HIS A 246 -15.97 -3.67 -19.91
N ARG A 247 -16.87 -4.31 -19.16
CA ARG A 247 -16.57 -5.09 -17.95
C ARG A 247 -16.27 -6.56 -18.25
N LYS A 248 -17.16 -7.20 -19.00
CA LYS A 248 -17.30 -8.64 -19.19
C LYS A 248 -16.23 -9.25 -20.11
N ASN A 249 -16.19 -10.57 -20.26
CA ASN A 249 -15.42 -11.20 -21.33
C ASN A 249 -16.08 -10.95 -22.71
N ARG A 250 -15.58 -11.62 -23.76
CA ARG A 250 -16.09 -11.39 -25.15
C ARG A 250 -16.96 -12.53 -25.70
N ARG A 251 -17.56 -13.35 -24.82
CA ARG A 251 -18.49 -14.38 -25.28
C ARG A 251 -19.61 -13.79 -26.13
N ASN A 252 -19.94 -14.47 -27.21
CA ASN A 252 -20.95 -13.98 -28.14
C ASN A 252 -22.39 -14.24 -27.61
N VAL A 253 -22.75 -13.58 -26.54
CA VAL A 253 -24.10 -13.50 -25.96
C VAL A 253 -24.46 -12.04 -25.74
N GLY A 254 -25.75 -11.72 -25.80
CA GLY A 254 -26.20 -10.34 -25.74
C GLY A 254 -26.04 -9.59 -27.07
N THR A 255 -26.60 -8.40 -27.13
CA THR A 255 -26.61 -7.55 -28.35
C THR A 255 -25.89 -6.23 -28.14
N THR A 256 -26.15 -5.56 -27.02
CA THR A 256 -25.62 -4.26 -26.68
C THR A 256 -24.37 -4.37 -25.78
N ASN A 257 -24.41 -5.26 -24.79
CA ASN A 257 -23.29 -5.50 -23.87
C ASN A 257 -22.95 -7.01 -23.85
N LYS A 258 -22.08 -7.43 -24.76
CA LYS A 258 -21.72 -8.85 -24.94
C LYS A 258 -20.84 -9.33 -23.79
N GLY A 259 -20.96 -10.63 -23.49
CA GLY A 259 -20.04 -11.33 -22.61
C GLY A 259 -20.69 -11.82 -21.32
N VAL A 260 -19.86 -12.42 -20.49
CA VAL A 260 -20.18 -12.97 -19.18
C VAL A 260 -19.34 -12.22 -18.13
N ASP A 261 -19.93 -11.91 -17.00
CA ASP A 261 -19.23 -11.40 -15.83
C ASP A 261 -18.43 -12.55 -15.20
N LEU A 262 -17.11 -12.48 -15.31
CA LEU A 262 -16.21 -13.52 -14.82
C LEU A 262 -16.25 -13.64 -13.30
N ASN A 263 -16.46 -12.54 -12.56
CA ASN A 263 -16.56 -12.54 -11.10
C ASN A 263 -18.02 -12.78 -10.62
N ARG A 264 -18.83 -13.42 -11.44
CA ARG A 264 -20.13 -14.03 -11.14
C ARG A 264 -20.20 -15.46 -11.66
N ASN A 265 -19.13 -15.98 -12.29
CA ASN A 265 -19.11 -17.26 -12.99
C ASN A 265 -18.48 -18.40 -12.18
N TYR A 266 -18.07 -18.18 -10.92
CA TYR A 266 -17.61 -19.22 -10.01
C TYR A 266 -18.81 -19.95 -9.36
N SER A 267 -18.56 -21.07 -8.69
CA SER A 267 -19.62 -22.00 -8.32
C SER A 267 -20.35 -21.66 -7.02
N TYR A 268 -19.71 -20.94 -6.05
CA TYR A 268 -20.37 -20.70 -4.77
C TYR A 268 -21.53 -19.73 -4.92
N GLY A 269 -22.73 -20.20 -4.54
CA GLY A 269 -23.97 -19.42 -4.66
C GLY A 269 -24.34 -19.02 -6.09
N PHE A 270 -23.77 -19.61 -7.14
CA PHE A 270 -23.97 -19.22 -8.53
C PHE A 270 -25.41 -18.84 -8.87
N GLY A 271 -25.60 -17.65 -9.43
CA GLY A 271 -26.89 -17.20 -9.94
C GLY A 271 -27.95 -16.87 -8.88
N THR A 272 -27.57 -16.72 -7.60
CA THR A 272 -28.56 -16.47 -6.53
C THR A 272 -28.71 -14.99 -6.18
N THR A 273 -27.62 -14.23 -6.04
CA THR A 273 -27.69 -12.84 -5.59
C THR A 273 -26.64 -11.98 -6.31
N GLY A 274 -26.91 -10.70 -6.53
CA GLY A 274 -26.01 -9.80 -7.24
C GLY A 274 -25.72 -10.20 -8.69
N THR A 275 -26.63 -10.94 -9.34
CA THR A 275 -26.51 -11.46 -10.71
C THR A 275 -27.77 -11.16 -11.51
N SER A 276 -27.65 -11.06 -12.83
CA SER A 276 -28.78 -10.84 -13.71
C SER A 276 -28.92 -11.94 -14.75
N THR A 277 -30.17 -12.40 -15.01
CA THR A 277 -30.48 -13.34 -16.10
C THR A 277 -30.52 -12.66 -17.47
N ASN A 278 -30.51 -11.33 -17.53
CA ASN A 278 -30.42 -10.59 -18.78
C ASN A 278 -28.98 -10.58 -19.30
N VAL A 279 -28.74 -11.19 -20.45
CA VAL A 279 -27.41 -11.31 -21.09
C VAL A 279 -26.73 -9.98 -21.43
N ASN A 280 -27.52 -8.90 -21.51
CA ASN A 280 -26.95 -7.56 -21.77
C ASN A 280 -26.51 -6.84 -20.48
N ASN A 281 -26.88 -7.30 -19.30
CA ASN A 281 -26.48 -6.67 -18.05
C ASN A 281 -25.01 -6.99 -17.71
N ASP A 282 -24.34 -6.08 -17.04
CA ASP A 282 -22.94 -6.21 -16.61
C ASP A 282 -22.73 -7.40 -15.66
N THR A 283 -23.74 -7.75 -14.86
CA THR A 283 -23.69 -8.84 -13.87
C THR A 283 -24.24 -10.19 -14.39
N TYR A 284 -24.29 -10.41 -15.72
CA TYR A 284 -24.73 -11.68 -16.30
C TYR A 284 -23.70 -12.80 -16.00
N PRO A 285 -24.06 -13.84 -15.23
CA PRO A 285 -23.14 -14.84 -14.70
C PRO A 285 -22.76 -15.96 -15.71
N GLY A 286 -23.34 -15.96 -16.90
CA GLY A 286 -23.21 -17.07 -17.85
C GLY A 286 -24.29 -18.15 -17.70
N THR A 287 -24.11 -19.28 -18.40
CA THR A 287 -25.10 -20.37 -18.48
C THR A 287 -24.97 -21.40 -17.36
N GLY A 288 -23.91 -21.35 -16.57
CA GLY A 288 -23.63 -22.24 -15.46
C GLY A 288 -22.27 -21.88 -14.83
N PRO A 289 -21.96 -22.38 -13.64
CA PRO A 289 -20.67 -22.13 -13.01
C PRO A 289 -19.55 -22.65 -13.93
N PHE A 290 -18.48 -21.85 -14.03
CA PHE A 290 -17.34 -22.15 -14.91
C PHE A 290 -17.71 -22.38 -16.38
N SER A 291 -18.74 -21.68 -16.87
CA SER A 291 -19.09 -21.74 -18.30
C SER A 291 -18.01 -21.08 -19.19
N GLU A 292 -17.16 -20.23 -18.61
CA GLU A 292 -16.15 -19.47 -19.33
C GLU A 292 -14.75 -20.11 -19.21
N ALA A 293 -13.97 -20.04 -20.27
CA ALA A 293 -12.62 -20.60 -20.31
C ALA A 293 -11.70 -19.92 -19.28
N GLU A 294 -11.90 -18.64 -19.05
CA GLU A 294 -11.16 -17.84 -18.10
C GLU A 294 -11.34 -18.36 -16.66
N THR A 295 -12.57 -18.59 -16.23
CA THR A 295 -12.86 -19.12 -14.88
C THR A 295 -12.52 -20.61 -14.76
N GLN A 296 -12.60 -21.39 -15.85
CA GLN A 296 -12.10 -22.78 -15.90
C GLN A 296 -10.57 -22.81 -15.71
N ALA A 297 -9.85 -21.87 -16.32
CA ALA A 297 -8.42 -21.75 -16.14
C ALA A 297 -8.06 -21.44 -14.68
N MET A 298 -8.76 -20.49 -14.07
CA MET A 298 -8.57 -20.15 -12.65
C MET A 298 -8.91 -21.33 -11.73
N ARG A 299 -10.03 -22.03 -11.98
CA ARG A 299 -10.38 -23.25 -11.27
C ARG A 299 -9.25 -24.29 -11.35
N TRP A 300 -8.76 -24.55 -12.56
CA TRP A 300 -7.66 -25.50 -12.77
C TRP A 300 -6.40 -25.06 -11.99
N LEU A 301 -6.05 -23.78 -12.07
CA LEU A 301 -4.86 -23.25 -11.41
C LEU A 301 -4.91 -23.47 -9.89
N VAL A 302 -6.03 -23.08 -9.24
CA VAL A 302 -6.15 -23.18 -7.78
C VAL A 302 -6.29 -24.64 -7.30
N GLN A 303 -6.87 -25.53 -8.11
CA GLN A 303 -6.98 -26.95 -7.77
C GLN A 303 -5.65 -27.72 -7.92
N ASN A 304 -4.72 -27.23 -8.73
CA ASN A 304 -3.46 -27.91 -9.00
C ASN A 304 -2.25 -27.32 -8.25
N ASN A 305 -2.42 -26.21 -7.49
CA ASN A 305 -1.30 -25.54 -6.87
C ASN A 305 -1.38 -25.37 -5.34
N HIS A 306 -2.49 -25.68 -4.68
CA HIS A 306 -2.66 -25.62 -3.22
C HIS A 306 -2.22 -24.26 -2.61
N PHE A 307 -2.82 -23.17 -3.10
CA PHE A 307 -2.57 -21.82 -2.56
C PHE A 307 -3.09 -21.70 -1.12
N ILE A 308 -2.39 -20.91 -0.31
CA ILE A 308 -2.77 -20.62 1.08
C ILE A 308 -3.56 -19.31 1.15
N THR A 309 -3.08 -18.28 0.47
CA THR A 309 -3.71 -16.96 0.43
C THR A 309 -3.87 -16.48 -1.01
N ALA A 310 -4.81 -15.57 -1.26
CA ALA A 310 -4.99 -14.96 -2.58
C ALA A 310 -5.49 -13.52 -2.49
N PHE A 311 -5.02 -12.67 -3.41
CA PHE A 311 -5.64 -11.41 -3.80
C PHE A 311 -6.26 -11.55 -5.19
N ASN A 312 -7.53 -11.19 -5.30
CA ASN A 312 -8.25 -11.02 -6.56
C ASN A 312 -8.52 -9.52 -6.72
N ALA A 313 -7.53 -8.81 -7.26
CA ALA A 313 -7.56 -7.34 -7.31
C ALA A 313 -8.57 -6.83 -8.35
N HIS A 314 -9.38 -5.90 -7.92
CA HIS A 314 -10.39 -5.15 -8.64
C HIS A 314 -10.13 -3.63 -8.56
N THR A 315 -11.01 -2.83 -9.08
CA THR A 315 -11.05 -1.38 -9.04
C THR A 315 -12.53 -0.97 -9.06
N TRP A 316 -13.05 -0.20 -8.14
CA TRP A 316 -12.49 0.75 -7.19
C TRP A 316 -13.38 0.86 -5.95
N ALA A 317 -12.85 1.34 -4.83
CA ALA A 317 -13.55 1.89 -3.66
C ALA A 317 -12.62 2.03 -2.44
N LYS A 318 -11.29 1.87 -2.61
CA LYS A 318 -10.31 1.89 -1.50
C LYS A 318 -10.73 0.98 -0.35
N SER A 319 -10.98 -0.28 -0.64
CA SER A 319 -11.33 -1.29 0.36
C SER A 319 -10.64 -2.62 0.06
N ILE A 320 -10.48 -3.44 1.09
CA ILE A 320 -10.11 -4.84 0.96
C ILE A 320 -11.26 -5.67 1.50
N LEU A 321 -11.86 -6.44 0.62
CA LEU A 321 -13.01 -7.27 0.93
C LEU A 321 -12.54 -8.69 1.32
N PHE A 322 -13.32 -9.36 2.19
CA PHE A 322 -13.06 -10.75 2.58
C PHE A 322 -14.37 -11.56 2.66
N PRO A 323 -14.34 -12.89 2.51
CA PRO A 323 -15.51 -13.76 2.52
C PRO A 323 -16.35 -13.66 3.80
N ILE A 324 -17.66 -13.88 3.76
CA ILE A 324 -18.52 -14.41 2.65
C ILE A 324 -19.24 -13.23 1.99
N GLY A 325 -19.25 -13.24 0.65
CA GLY A 325 -19.89 -12.22 -0.18
C GLY A 325 -21.37 -12.47 -0.46
N THR A 326 -21.79 -13.73 -0.47
CA THR A 326 -23.12 -14.14 -0.93
C THR A 326 -24.27 -13.61 -0.08
N THR A 327 -24.09 -13.45 1.23
CA THR A 327 -25.12 -12.95 2.16
C THR A 327 -24.54 -12.32 3.40
N THR A 328 -25.22 -11.30 3.92
CA THR A 328 -24.85 -10.66 5.20
C THR A 328 -25.03 -11.57 6.41
N ALA A 329 -25.93 -12.55 6.32
CA ALA A 329 -26.26 -13.46 7.42
C ALA A 329 -25.26 -14.59 7.61
N GLU A 330 -24.45 -14.92 6.62
CA GLU A 330 -23.43 -15.97 6.70
C GLU A 330 -22.07 -15.38 7.04
N PHE A 331 -21.40 -15.97 8.02
CA PHE A 331 -20.04 -15.65 8.39
C PHE A 331 -19.11 -16.81 8.06
N ALA A 332 -17.92 -16.49 7.60
CA ALA A 332 -16.87 -17.47 7.42
C ALA A 332 -16.51 -18.11 8.78
N PRO A 333 -16.13 -19.40 8.84
CA PRO A 333 -15.62 -20.02 10.07
C PRO A 333 -14.45 -19.25 10.71
N HIS A 334 -13.64 -18.56 9.91
CA HIS A 334 -12.52 -17.75 10.35
C HIS A 334 -12.81 -16.23 10.27
N HIS A 335 -14.07 -15.81 10.41
CA HIS A 335 -14.49 -14.43 10.23
C HIS A 335 -13.64 -13.43 11.05
N ASP A 336 -13.49 -13.69 12.36
CA ASP A 336 -12.74 -12.80 13.25
C ASP A 336 -11.26 -12.70 12.87
N TYR A 337 -10.69 -13.78 12.36
CA TYR A 337 -9.33 -13.80 11.84
C TYR A 337 -9.22 -13.02 10.52
N LEU A 338 -10.13 -13.27 9.56
CA LEU A 338 -10.19 -12.52 8.28
C LEU A 338 -10.33 -11.02 8.52
N GLN A 339 -11.20 -10.62 9.45
CA GLN A 339 -11.33 -9.21 9.83
C GLN A 339 -10.03 -8.66 10.43
N ALA A 340 -9.36 -9.42 11.29
CA ALA A 340 -8.15 -8.97 11.97
C ALA A 340 -6.96 -8.83 11.02
N GLU A 341 -6.74 -9.81 10.13
CA GLU A 341 -5.68 -9.75 9.14
C GLU A 341 -5.93 -8.65 8.10
N THR A 342 -7.19 -8.48 7.66
CA THR A 342 -7.55 -7.40 6.72
C THR A 342 -7.38 -6.03 7.37
N ASN A 343 -7.74 -5.86 8.64
CA ASN A 343 -7.47 -4.64 9.40
C ASN A 343 -5.97 -4.32 9.46
N HIS A 344 -5.11 -5.34 9.60
CA HIS A 344 -3.66 -5.15 9.58
C HIS A 344 -3.15 -4.75 8.18
N MET A 345 -3.75 -5.30 7.11
CA MET A 345 -3.41 -4.92 5.73
C MET A 345 -3.72 -3.45 5.44
N VAL A 346 -4.82 -2.93 5.98
CA VAL A 346 -5.28 -1.56 5.67
C VAL A 346 -4.83 -0.48 6.67
N GLU A 347 -4.09 -0.83 7.71
CA GLU A 347 -3.79 0.08 8.83
C GLU A 347 -3.04 1.37 8.45
N ASN A 348 -2.40 1.41 7.26
CA ASN A 348 -1.52 2.52 6.86
C ASN A 348 -1.81 3.09 5.46
N ASN A 349 -2.90 2.69 4.79
CA ASN A 349 -3.13 3.07 3.40
C ASN A 349 -4.48 3.79 3.13
N GLY A 350 -5.28 4.03 4.16
CA GLY A 350 -6.59 4.68 4.03
C GLY A 350 -7.65 3.81 3.34
N TYR A 351 -7.46 2.48 3.32
CA TYR A 351 -8.46 1.52 2.83
C TYR A 351 -9.32 1.01 3.98
N SER A 352 -10.50 0.54 3.66
CA SER A 352 -11.43 -0.07 4.61
C SER A 352 -11.39 -1.59 4.53
N ALA A 353 -11.39 -2.27 5.69
CA ALA A 353 -11.52 -3.73 5.79
C ALA A 353 -13.00 -4.09 5.90
N ILE A 354 -13.58 -4.71 4.86
CA ILE A 354 -15.02 -4.93 4.78
C ILE A 354 -15.31 -6.40 4.45
N LYS A 355 -16.22 -7.04 5.20
CA LYS A 355 -16.81 -8.28 4.74
C LYS A 355 -17.52 -8.04 3.40
N SER A 356 -17.25 -8.84 2.36
CA SER A 356 -17.72 -8.61 0.98
C SER A 356 -19.21 -8.33 0.89
N SER A 357 -20.04 -9.11 1.60
CA SER A 357 -21.49 -8.88 1.65
C SER A 357 -21.92 -7.62 2.40
N GLY A 358 -21.02 -6.98 3.14
CA GLY A 358 -21.26 -5.68 3.78
C GLY A 358 -21.21 -4.53 2.77
N LEU A 359 -20.42 -4.67 1.70
CA LEU A 359 -20.46 -3.73 0.59
C LEU A 359 -21.78 -3.92 -0.19
N TYR A 360 -22.00 -5.11 -0.71
CA TYR A 360 -23.28 -5.58 -1.26
C TYR A 360 -23.23 -7.11 -1.41
N PRO A 361 -24.36 -7.84 -1.28
CA PRO A 361 -24.35 -9.28 -1.51
C PRO A 361 -24.18 -9.62 -3.00
N ALA A 362 -23.18 -10.46 -3.28
CA ALA A 362 -22.91 -11.00 -4.61
C ALA A 362 -22.61 -12.50 -4.53
N SER A 363 -22.83 -13.22 -5.61
CA SER A 363 -22.63 -14.67 -5.68
C SER A 363 -21.87 -15.08 -6.94
N GLY A 364 -21.18 -16.20 -6.84
CA GLY A 364 -20.36 -16.70 -7.94
C GLY A 364 -19.06 -15.90 -8.11
N ASP A 365 -18.58 -15.26 -7.06
CA ASP A 365 -17.31 -14.55 -7.01
C ASP A 365 -16.12 -15.50 -6.73
N SER A 366 -14.93 -14.99 -6.98
CA SER A 366 -13.68 -15.74 -6.84
C SER A 366 -13.32 -16.03 -5.38
N ASP A 367 -13.58 -15.10 -4.45
CA ASP A 367 -13.17 -15.23 -3.07
C ASP A 367 -13.96 -16.30 -2.33
N ASP A 368 -15.28 -16.26 -2.42
CA ASP A 368 -16.15 -17.28 -1.81
C ASP A 368 -15.84 -18.67 -2.38
N TYR A 369 -15.58 -18.79 -3.69
CA TYR A 369 -15.15 -20.04 -4.30
C TYR A 369 -13.81 -20.50 -3.74
N MET A 370 -12.80 -19.62 -3.70
CA MET A 370 -11.46 -19.97 -3.21
C MET A 370 -11.48 -20.35 -1.73
N TYR A 371 -12.28 -19.66 -0.93
CA TYR A 371 -12.36 -19.91 0.51
C TYR A 371 -13.15 -21.19 0.85
N LYS A 372 -14.27 -21.47 0.17
CA LYS A 372 -15.27 -22.41 0.69
C LYS A 372 -15.57 -23.65 -0.17
N VAL A 373 -15.28 -23.63 -1.46
CA VAL A 373 -15.73 -24.68 -2.38
C VAL A 373 -14.59 -25.52 -2.93
N ASP A 374 -14.91 -26.74 -3.34
CA ASP A 374 -13.96 -27.72 -3.88
C ASP A 374 -12.78 -28.01 -2.92
N ILE A 375 -13.05 -28.08 -1.60
CA ILE A 375 -12.05 -28.33 -0.56
C ILE A 375 -12.03 -29.83 -0.22
N GLY A 376 -10.84 -30.43 -0.12
CA GLY A 376 -10.64 -31.81 0.31
C GLY A 376 -9.56 -32.57 -0.47
N VAL A 377 -9.45 -33.86 -0.18
CA VAL A 377 -8.45 -34.73 -0.80
C VAL A 377 -8.65 -34.78 -2.32
N GLY A 378 -7.59 -34.42 -3.07
CA GLY A 378 -7.62 -34.36 -4.54
C GLY A 378 -8.31 -33.12 -5.14
N GLN A 379 -8.59 -32.13 -4.29
CA GLN A 379 -9.09 -30.82 -4.68
C GLN A 379 -8.16 -29.73 -4.10
N LYS A 380 -8.66 -28.52 -3.85
CA LYS A 380 -7.84 -27.49 -3.23
C LYS A 380 -8.04 -27.46 -1.71
N ASP A 381 -7.14 -26.75 -1.04
CA ASP A 381 -7.29 -26.35 0.35
C ASP A 381 -8.20 -25.10 0.47
N THR A 382 -8.58 -24.74 1.70
CA THR A 382 -9.17 -23.42 1.96
C THR A 382 -8.13 -22.35 1.64
N ILE A 383 -8.45 -21.43 0.75
CA ILE A 383 -7.62 -20.29 0.39
C ILE A 383 -8.18 -19.07 1.10
N PHE A 384 -7.37 -18.41 1.94
CA PHE A 384 -7.73 -17.13 2.56
C PHE A 384 -7.63 -16.04 1.48
N ALA A 385 -8.74 -15.87 0.76
CA ALA A 385 -8.82 -15.01 -0.40
C ALA A 385 -9.48 -13.68 -0.05
N HIS A 386 -9.00 -12.61 -0.66
CA HIS A 386 -9.50 -11.25 -0.47
C HIS A 386 -9.62 -10.56 -1.82
N THR A 387 -10.51 -9.57 -1.90
CA THR A 387 -10.66 -8.69 -3.05
C THR A 387 -10.26 -7.26 -2.68
N PRO A 388 -9.04 -6.82 -3.03
CA PRO A 388 -8.70 -5.40 -3.02
C PRO A 388 -9.48 -4.65 -4.10
N GLU A 389 -10.21 -3.61 -3.71
CA GLU A 389 -10.86 -2.63 -4.59
C GLU A 389 -9.97 -1.39 -4.69
N VAL A 390 -9.01 -1.46 -5.62
CA VAL A 390 -7.87 -0.54 -5.69
C VAL A 390 -8.26 0.81 -6.27
N GLY A 391 -7.93 1.89 -5.56
CA GLY A 391 -8.07 3.25 -6.06
C GLY A 391 -9.45 3.87 -5.95
N THR A 392 -9.64 4.98 -6.65
CA THR A 392 -10.78 5.91 -6.49
C THR A 392 -11.69 6.00 -7.70
N ALA A 393 -11.34 5.37 -8.82
CA ALA A 393 -12.12 5.36 -10.06
C ALA A 393 -11.66 4.23 -10.99
N PHE A 394 -12.50 3.80 -11.96
CA PHE A 394 -12.09 2.79 -12.95
C PHE A 394 -10.83 3.21 -13.73
N TRP A 395 -10.72 4.47 -14.08
CA TRP A 395 -9.62 5.06 -14.83
C TRP A 395 -9.16 6.33 -14.13
N GLN A 396 -8.32 6.18 -13.11
CA GLN A 396 -7.70 7.31 -12.42
C GLN A 396 -6.76 8.10 -13.35
N PRO A 397 -6.48 9.38 -13.05
CA PRO A 397 -5.45 10.13 -13.75
C PRO A 397 -4.09 9.40 -13.71
N ALA A 398 -3.33 9.47 -14.79
CA ALA A 398 -2.00 8.86 -14.86
C ALA A 398 -1.08 9.31 -13.71
N SER A 399 -1.23 10.55 -13.26
CA SER A 399 -0.47 11.11 -12.12
C SER A 399 -0.73 10.44 -10.77
N GLU A 400 -1.82 9.67 -10.63
CA GLU A 400 -2.19 9.00 -9.38
C GLU A 400 -1.82 7.51 -9.36
N ILE A 401 -1.51 6.93 -10.52
CA ILE A 401 -1.28 5.47 -10.65
C ILE A 401 -0.17 5.00 -9.70
N GLU A 402 0.95 5.68 -9.71
CA GLU A 402 2.14 5.28 -8.94
C GLU A 402 1.89 5.31 -7.44
N ALA A 403 1.28 6.38 -6.94
CA ALA A 403 0.95 6.50 -5.53
C ALA A 403 -0.09 5.46 -5.08
N THR A 404 -1.08 5.17 -5.93
CA THR A 404 -2.06 4.10 -5.65
C THR A 404 -1.40 2.71 -5.63
N CYS A 405 -0.41 2.45 -6.49
CA CYS A 405 0.39 1.23 -6.40
C CYS A 405 1.17 1.12 -5.09
N GLN A 406 1.74 2.24 -4.62
CA GLN A 406 2.46 2.31 -3.34
C GLN A 406 1.54 2.04 -2.14
N GLU A 407 0.28 2.49 -2.17
CA GLU A 407 -0.73 2.20 -1.14
C GLU A 407 -0.97 0.69 -0.98
N MET A 408 -0.83 -0.10 -2.05
CA MET A 408 -1.06 -1.55 -2.04
C MET A 408 0.17 -2.37 -1.65
N LEU A 409 1.34 -1.76 -1.50
CA LEU A 409 2.55 -2.52 -1.21
C LEU A 409 2.48 -3.25 0.14
N HIS A 410 2.07 -2.55 1.21
CA HIS A 410 1.92 -3.18 2.53
C HIS A 410 0.89 -4.32 2.54
N PRO A 411 -0.32 -4.19 2.00
CA PRO A 411 -1.26 -5.30 1.86
C PRO A 411 -0.68 -6.51 1.12
N ASN A 412 0.02 -6.29 0.01
CA ASN A 412 0.62 -7.36 -0.79
C ASN A 412 1.71 -8.12 -0.02
N LEU A 413 2.57 -7.39 0.74
CA LEU A 413 3.59 -8.01 1.59
C LEU A 413 2.96 -8.80 2.74
N VAL A 414 1.94 -8.24 3.41
CA VAL A 414 1.23 -8.92 4.52
C VAL A 414 0.57 -10.20 4.04
N LEU A 415 -0.09 -10.20 2.86
CA LEU A 415 -0.70 -11.40 2.28
C LEU A 415 0.29 -12.55 2.12
N ALA A 416 1.53 -12.26 1.74
CA ALA A 416 2.60 -13.25 1.66
C ALA A 416 3.06 -13.67 3.06
N HIS A 417 3.34 -12.73 3.95
CA HIS A 417 3.83 -13.00 5.31
C HIS A 417 2.92 -13.93 6.12
N ILE A 418 1.60 -13.74 6.04
CA ILE A 418 0.64 -14.53 6.84
C ILE A 418 0.62 -16.02 6.49
N THR A 419 1.17 -16.42 5.35
CA THR A 419 1.32 -17.86 5.01
C THR A 419 2.30 -18.60 5.90
N LYS A 420 3.22 -17.88 6.52
CA LYS A 420 4.25 -18.39 7.43
C LYS A 420 3.98 -17.93 8.86
N LYS A 421 4.98 -18.11 9.74
CA LYS A 421 4.96 -17.55 11.09
C LYS A 421 5.01 -16.01 11.00
N TYR A 422 3.95 -15.35 11.39
CA TYR A 422 3.88 -13.88 11.40
C TYR A 422 3.22 -13.36 12.67
N LEU A 423 3.89 -12.40 13.29
CA LEU A 423 3.46 -11.74 14.51
C LEU A 423 3.47 -10.22 14.26
N ALA A 424 2.31 -9.60 14.27
CA ALA A 424 2.20 -8.16 14.27
C ALA A 424 2.53 -7.64 15.68
N VAL A 425 3.67 -6.98 15.81
CA VAL A 425 4.14 -6.41 17.08
C VAL A 425 4.07 -4.89 17.00
N LYS A 426 3.48 -4.27 18.01
CA LYS A 426 3.35 -2.81 18.10
C LYS A 426 3.85 -2.35 19.48
N GLU A 427 4.69 -1.34 19.47
CA GLU A 427 5.09 -0.64 20.67
C GLU A 427 3.89 0.10 21.27
N THR A 428 3.73 0.05 22.61
CA THR A 428 2.53 0.54 23.29
C THR A 428 2.78 1.62 24.35
N ASP A 429 4.03 2.01 24.56
CA ASP A 429 4.39 3.06 25.52
C ASP A 429 4.29 4.47 24.86
N PRO A 430 4.18 5.53 25.68
CA PRO A 430 4.38 6.89 25.19
C PRO A 430 5.78 7.10 24.59
N SER A 431 5.94 8.12 23.76
CA SER A 431 7.21 8.47 23.11
C SER A 431 8.27 9.01 24.08
N PHE A 432 8.05 8.94 25.38
CA PHE A 432 8.98 9.40 26.40
C PHE A 432 9.23 8.36 27.51
N ILE A 433 10.37 8.49 28.19
CA ILE A 433 10.81 7.59 29.25
C ILE A 433 11.07 8.42 30.51
N PRO A 434 10.31 8.22 31.60
CA PRO A 434 10.47 9.03 32.83
C PRO A 434 11.58 8.54 33.76
N SER A 435 12.11 7.34 33.55
CA SER A 435 13.02 6.67 34.47
C SER A 435 14.23 6.07 33.75
N THR A 436 15.38 6.02 34.45
CA THR A 436 16.60 5.38 33.94
C THR A 436 16.51 3.85 33.89
N SER A 437 15.45 3.26 34.43
CA SER A 437 15.15 1.83 34.30
C SER A 437 13.64 1.61 34.27
N GLY A 438 13.20 0.61 33.56
CA GLY A 438 11.77 0.29 33.37
C GLY A 438 11.58 -0.83 32.37
N ASN A 439 10.45 -0.80 31.67
CA ASN A 439 10.12 -1.76 30.64
C ASN A 439 9.72 -1.03 29.36
N PHE A 440 10.09 -1.60 28.20
CA PHE A 440 9.52 -1.30 26.90
C PHE A 440 8.36 -2.28 26.67
N ASN A 441 7.15 -1.75 26.59
CA ASN A 441 5.94 -2.54 26.44
C ASN A 441 5.55 -2.66 24.98
N HIS A 442 4.95 -3.78 24.63
CA HIS A 442 4.45 -4.04 23.28
C HIS A 442 3.23 -4.95 23.32
N SER A 443 2.39 -4.83 22.31
CA SER A 443 1.37 -5.82 21.99
C SER A 443 1.91 -6.76 20.91
N ALA A 444 1.47 -8.01 20.95
CA ALA A 444 1.85 -9.05 20.00
C ALA A 444 0.58 -9.78 19.53
N HIS A 445 0.29 -9.75 18.24
CA HIS A 445 -0.87 -10.35 17.61
C HIS A 445 -0.45 -11.39 16.58
N ARG A 446 -0.78 -12.67 16.80
CA ARG A 446 -0.47 -13.71 15.84
C ARG A 446 -1.45 -13.68 14.66
N LEU A 447 -0.94 -13.35 13.47
CA LEU A 447 -1.65 -13.38 12.19
C LEU A 447 -1.13 -14.48 11.25
N GLY A 448 0.07 -15.01 11.48
CA GLY A 448 0.63 -16.10 10.67
C GLY A 448 -0.14 -17.41 10.80
N LEU A 449 -0.46 -18.03 9.66
CA LEU A 449 -1.17 -19.32 9.59
C LEU A 449 -0.27 -20.48 10.03
N GLU A 450 1.03 -20.42 9.74
CA GLU A 450 1.99 -21.39 10.25
C GLU A 450 2.17 -21.20 11.76
N ASN A 451 2.04 -22.32 12.52
CA ASN A 451 2.27 -22.30 13.96
C ASN A 451 3.76 -22.35 14.28
N GLY A 452 4.15 -21.76 15.40
CA GLY A 452 5.52 -21.86 15.89
C GLY A 452 5.94 -20.71 16.79
N ALA A 453 7.14 -20.82 17.33
CA ALA A 453 7.72 -19.81 18.17
C ALA A 453 8.20 -18.62 17.36
N ILE A 454 7.95 -17.40 17.87
CA ILE A 454 8.45 -16.14 17.36
C ILE A 454 9.06 -15.37 18.51
N THR A 455 10.26 -14.84 18.32
CA THR A 455 11.00 -14.13 19.37
C THR A 455 10.90 -12.63 19.20
N VAL A 456 10.48 -11.93 20.25
CA VAL A 456 10.54 -10.47 20.32
C VAL A 456 11.72 -10.05 21.20
N SER A 457 12.54 -9.14 20.72
CA SER A 457 13.73 -8.68 21.42
C SER A 457 14.00 -7.20 21.13
N ILE A 458 14.85 -6.59 21.93
CA ILE A 458 15.28 -5.20 21.76
C ILE A 458 16.78 -5.17 21.48
N GLU A 459 17.14 -4.43 20.45
CA GLU A 459 18.52 -4.09 20.12
C GLU A 459 18.78 -2.63 20.47
N PRO A 460 19.64 -2.35 21.46
CA PRO A 460 19.97 -0.99 21.84
C PRO A 460 20.72 -0.24 20.73
N LEU A 461 20.32 1.00 20.44
CA LEU A 461 21.03 1.89 19.51
C LEU A 461 21.66 3.10 20.21
N LEU A 462 20.89 3.78 21.07
CA LEU A 462 21.36 5.03 21.71
C LEU A 462 20.87 5.10 23.16
N ASN A 463 21.79 5.45 24.07
CA ASN A 463 21.54 5.74 25.49
C ASN A 463 20.89 4.59 26.30
N ILE A 464 21.04 3.35 25.86
CA ILE A 464 20.63 2.15 26.59
C ILE A 464 21.88 1.37 27.00
N ALA A 465 22.05 1.13 28.29
CA ALA A 465 23.17 0.36 28.84
C ALA A 465 22.89 -1.16 28.81
N SER A 466 21.65 -1.57 29.06
CA SER A 466 21.25 -2.98 28.99
C SER A 466 19.76 -3.13 28.76
N VAL A 467 19.36 -4.27 28.20
CA VAL A 467 17.99 -4.70 28.03
C VAL A 467 17.78 -6.10 28.61
N GLY A 468 16.55 -6.44 28.95
CA GLY A 468 16.13 -7.74 29.42
C GLY A 468 16.22 -8.83 28.35
N ASN A 469 15.90 -10.06 28.77
CA ASN A 469 15.89 -11.20 27.87
C ASN A 469 14.80 -11.09 26.80
N PRO A 470 15.02 -11.64 25.59
CA PRO A 470 13.98 -11.82 24.60
C PRO A 470 12.78 -12.59 25.12
N ILE A 471 11.60 -12.29 24.56
CA ILE A 471 10.36 -13.03 24.86
C ILE A 471 10.04 -13.92 23.67
N VAL A 472 9.75 -15.18 23.94
CA VAL A 472 9.32 -16.16 22.93
C VAL A 472 7.80 -16.31 23.01
N TYR A 473 7.12 -16.02 21.92
CA TYR A 473 5.67 -16.18 21.81
C TYR A 473 5.33 -17.46 21.03
N THR A 474 4.38 -18.22 21.58
CA THR A 474 3.72 -19.34 20.88
C THR A 474 2.21 -19.15 21.11
N LEU A 475 1.61 -18.32 20.30
CA LEU A 475 0.21 -17.92 20.43
C LEU A 475 -0.70 -18.79 19.55
N SER A 476 -1.97 -18.89 19.90
CA SER A 476 -3.00 -19.41 19.01
C SER A 476 -3.25 -18.42 17.85
N LEU A 477 -3.78 -18.91 16.73
CA LEU A 477 -4.16 -18.02 15.61
C LEU A 477 -5.13 -16.94 16.09
N ASN A 478 -4.91 -15.72 15.65
CA ASN A 478 -5.66 -14.52 16.04
C ASN A 478 -5.56 -14.14 17.54
N GLN A 479 -4.65 -14.74 18.29
CA GLN A 479 -4.47 -14.38 19.71
C GLN A 479 -3.63 -13.10 19.83
N VAL A 480 -4.12 -12.19 20.66
CA VAL A 480 -3.40 -10.97 21.08
C VAL A 480 -2.90 -11.14 22.51
N THR A 481 -1.72 -10.66 22.79
CA THR A 481 -1.14 -10.60 24.14
C THR A 481 -0.22 -9.39 24.27
N ASN A 482 0.08 -9.01 25.50
CA ASN A 482 1.05 -7.95 25.78
C ASN A 482 2.35 -8.56 26.32
N GLY A 483 3.46 -7.86 26.09
CA GLY A 483 4.76 -8.22 26.62
C GLY A 483 5.53 -6.99 27.06
N SER A 484 6.57 -7.23 27.87
CA SER A 484 7.46 -6.16 28.33
C SER A 484 8.89 -6.64 28.45
N ILE A 485 9.84 -5.84 27.95
CA ILE A 485 11.27 -6.12 28.04
C ILE A 485 11.91 -5.01 28.85
N SER A 486 12.58 -5.38 29.95
CA SER A 486 13.19 -4.40 30.83
C SER A 486 14.37 -3.68 30.16
N TYR A 487 14.61 -2.43 30.58
CA TYR A 487 15.75 -1.66 30.13
C TYR A 487 16.46 -0.99 31.32
N THR A 488 17.73 -0.67 31.11
CA THR A 488 18.50 0.28 31.91
C THR A 488 19.18 1.25 30.97
N LEU A 489 19.00 2.56 31.18
CA LEU A 489 19.64 3.60 30.39
C LEU A 489 21.09 3.79 30.79
N THR A 490 21.87 4.43 29.91
CA THR A 490 23.26 4.78 30.14
C THR A 490 23.40 5.68 31.37
N ASN A 491 24.37 5.38 32.20
CA ASN A 491 24.60 6.15 33.43
C ASN A 491 24.97 7.62 33.10
N GLY A 492 24.30 8.54 33.81
CA GLY A 492 24.50 9.96 33.58
C GLY A 492 23.75 10.57 32.40
N ILE A 493 22.83 9.84 31.80
CA ILE A 493 21.92 10.37 30.77
C ILE A 493 21.21 11.63 31.27
N GLN A 494 21.18 12.67 30.45
CA GLN A 494 20.52 13.93 30.79
C GLN A 494 19.06 13.92 30.32
N ALA A 495 18.22 14.64 31.03
CA ALA A 495 16.83 14.83 30.61
C ALA A 495 16.77 15.58 29.26
N GLY A 496 15.87 15.18 28.37
CA GLY A 496 15.75 15.61 26.97
C GLY A 496 16.58 14.76 26.02
N ALA A 497 17.48 13.90 26.50
CA ALA A 497 18.27 13.03 25.64
C ALA A 497 17.37 11.95 24.99
N LEU A 498 17.68 11.65 23.74
CA LEU A 498 16.98 10.59 23.01
C LEU A 498 17.45 9.21 23.43
N VAL A 499 16.52 8.29 23.43
CA VAL A 499 16.74 6.87 23.63
C VAL A 499 16.25 6.17 22.36
N LYS A 500 17.15 5.47 21.66
CA LYS A 500 16.80 4.75 20.43
C LYS A 500 17.03 3.24 20.58
N TYR A 501 16.14 2.45 20.05
CA TYR A 501 16.27 1.00 19.97
C TYR A 501 15.53 0.44 18.77
N ILE A 502 15.89 -0.79 18.38
CA ILE A 502 15.13 -1.56 17.42
C ILE A 502 14.30 -2.59 18.19
N LEU A 503 12.99 -2.57 17.97
CA LEU A 503 12.08 -3.63 18.36
C LEU A 503 12.12 -4.71 17.27
N LYS A 504 12.69 -5.86 17.60
CA LYS A 504 12.92 -6.96 16.67
C LYS A 504 11.87 -8.04 16.84
N THR A 505 11.30 -8.49 15.74
CA THR A 505 10.42 -9.66 15.69
C THR A 505 11.06 -10.69 14.78
N ASP A 506 11.53 -11.79 15.37
CA ASP A 506 12.28 -12.86 14.69
C ASP A 506 11.42 -14.12 14.59
N ASN A 507 11.06 -14.52 13.38
CA ASN A 507 10.30 -15.74 13.10
C ASN A 507 11.19 -16.97 12.83
N GLY A 508 12.52 -16.81 12.94
CA GLY A 508 13.53 -17.82 12.69
C GLY A 508 14.06 -17.85 11.26
N LEU A 509 13.43 -17.15 10.33
CA LEU A 509 13.86 -17.03 8.93
C LEU A 509 14.09 -15.57 8.55
N TRP A 510 13.39 -14.65 9.18
CA TRP A 510 13.47 -13.21 8.94
C TRP A 510 13.25 -12.43 10.23
N VAL A 511 13.87 -11.27 10.31
CA VAL A 511 13.77 -10.36 11.46
C VAL A 511 13.20 -9.02 11.01
N LYS A 512 11.96 -8.74 11.40
CA LYS A 512 11.40 -7.39 11.29
C LYS A 512 12.08 -6.47 12.27
N ARG A 513 12.41 -5.26 11.85
CA ARG A 513 13.12 -4.24 12.64
C ARG A 513 12.35 -2.94 12.62
N ASP A 514 11.74 -2.59 13.75
CA ASP A 514 11.04 -1.33 13.93
C ASP A 514 11.90 -0.41 14.81
N THR A 515 12.39 0.71 14.26
CA THR A 515 13.18 1.68 15.02
C THR A 515 12.27 2.56 15.87
N ILE A 516 12.48 2.53 17.17
CA ILE A 516 11.72 3.32 18.15
C ILE A 516 12.62 4.42 18.73
N VAL A 517 12.08 5.62 18.78
CA VAL A 517 12.74 6.79 19.36
C VAL A 517 11.91 7.35 20.51
N LYS A 518 12.52 7.55 21.67
CA LYS A 518 11.88 8.11 22.86
C LYS A 518 12.74 9.22 23.45
N THR A 519 12.10 10.17 24.13
CA THR A 519 12.81 11.21 24.90
C THR A 519 12.92 10.77 26.38
N TYR A 520 14.14 10.76 26.92
CA TYR A 520 14.33 10.54 28.35
C TYR A 520 14.13 11.83 29.13
N GLY A 521 13.43 11.73 30.24
CA GLY A 521 13.33 12.84 31.19
C GLY A 521 12.22 12.61 32.22
N ASN A 522 12.38 13.27 33.36
CA ASN A 522 11.35 13.27 34.38
C ASN A 522 10.25 14.25 33.96
N PHE A 523 9.38 13.77 33.10
CA PHE A 523 8.21 14.54 32.67
C PHE A 523 7.29 14.82 33.83
N ASN A 524 7.03 16.08 34.10
CA ASN A 524 6.06 16.50 35.12
C ASN A 524 4.64 16.28 34.59
N LEU A 525 3.85 15.54 35.31
CA LEU A 525 2.42 15.42 35.07
C LEU A 525 1.72 16.72 35.52
N ILE A 526 1.32 17.55 34.54
CA ILE A 526 0.69 18.86 34.76
C ILE A 526 -0.82 18.73 34.93
N ALA A 527 -1.43 17.80 34.19
CA ALA A 527 -2.86 17.53 34.28
C ALA A 527 -3.13 16.03 34.11
N SER A 528 -4.12 15.53 34.82
CA SER A 528 -4.63 14.15 34.68
C SER A 528 -6.15 14.19 34.85
N GLU A 529 -6.85 13.76 33.81
CA GLU A 529 -8.30 13.81 33.72
C GLU A 529 -8.85 12.41 33.47
N THR A 530 -9.70 11.92 34.33
CA THR A 530 -10.25 10.54 34.32
C THR A 530 -11.78 10.52 34.31
N GLY A 531 -12.39 11.35 33.49
CA GLY A 531 -13.83 11.34 33.21
C GLY A 531 -14.72 12.13 34.18
N ALA A 532 -14.24 12.69 35.31
CA ALA A 532 -15.09 13.25 36.33
C ALA A 532 -14.77 14.72 36.73
N THR A 533 -14.18 15.49 35.87
CA THR A 533 -13.69 16.82 36.23
C THR A 533 -14.51 17.97 35.64
N THR A 534 -14.44 19.16 36.31
CA THR A 534 -15.01 20.41 35.84
C THR A 534 -14.09 21.17 34.91
N ASN A 535 -12.93 20.59 34.52
CA ASN A 535 -11.93 21.27 33.70
C ASN A 535 -12.28 21.32 32.22
N TRP A 536 -13.36 20.72 31.82
CA TRP A 536 -13.81 20.67 30.43
C TRP A 536 -15.14 21.41 30.25
N THR A 537 -15.31 22.09 29.16
CA THR A 537 -16.58 22.73 28.77
C THR A 537 -16.91 22.50 27.33
N GLY A 538 -18.21 22.37 27.04
CA GLY A 538 -18.70 22.14 25.67
C GLY A 538 -19.96 21.30 25.67
N ASN A 539 -20.17 20.63 24.52
CA ASN A 539 -21.37 19.83 24.25
C ASN A 539 -21.15 18.32 24.43
N TRP A 540 -19.97 17.90 24.90
CA TRP A 540 -19.70 16.51 25.25
C TRP A 540 -20.09 16.24 26.69
N ASN A 541 -20.16 14.95 27.04
CA ASN A 541 -20.51 14.52 28.37
C ASN A 541 -19.64 13.32 28.79
N THR A 542 -20.02 12.59 29.82
CA THR A 542 -19.32 11.39 30.28
C THR A 542 -20.16 10.14 30.06
N SER A 543 -19.49 9.01 29.84
CA SER A 543 -20.06 7.67 29.81
C SER A 543 -19.58 6.89 31.05
N SER A 544 -20.50 6.31 31.79
CA SER A 544 -20.20 5.41 32.90
C SER A 544 -20.28 3.92 32.51
N THR A 545 -20.59 3.61 31.28
CA THR A 545 -20.71 2.24 30.75
C THR A 545 -19.57 1.87 29.83
N VAL A 546 -18.92 2.86 29.19
CA VAL A 546 -17.80 2.71 28.29
C VAL A 546 -16.65 3.55 28.83
N PHE A 547 -15.60 2.91 29.33
CA PHE A 547 -14.41 3.59 29.89
C PHE A 547 -13.18 2.68 29.72
N TYR A 548 -12.00 3.27 29.71
CA TYR A 548 -10.72 2.58 29.83
C TYR A 548 -10.37 2.37 31.32
N SER A 549 -10.32 3.46 32.05
CA SER A 549 -10.15 3.44 33.52
C SER A 549 -11.48 3.69 34.23
N PRO A 550 -11.82 2.95 35.31
CA PRO A 550 -13.01 3.26 36.08
C PRO A 550 -12.96 4.70 36.65
N SER A 551 -14.08 5.41 36.71
CA SER A 551 -15.46 4.97 36.53
C SER A 551 -16.14 5.55 35.28
N GLN A 552 -15.53 6.45 34.54
CA GLN A 552 -16.14 7.19 33.42
C GLN A 552 -15.10 7.55 32.39
N SER A 553 -15.52 7.69 31.15
CA SER A 553 -14.77 8.32 30.05
C SER A 553 -15.52 9.55 29.51
N TYR A 554 -14.89 10.34 28.70
CA TYR A 554 -15.50 11.45 27.98
C TYR A 554 -16.00 10.99 26.60
N THR A 555 -17.17 11.51 26.17
CA THR A 555 -17.74 11.20 24.86
C THR A 555 -18.63 12.33 24.35
N ASP A 556 -18.75 12.45 23.05
CA ASP A 556 -19.70 13.34 22.38
C ASP A 556 -21.13 12.78 22.37
N SER A 557 -21.28 11.46 22.60
CA SER A 557 -22.53 10.71 22.46
C SER A 557 -22.75 9.73 23.63
N PRO A 558 -23.08 10.22 24.85
CA PRO A 558 -23.21 9.38 26.04
C PRO A 558 -24.40 8.41 26.01
N THR A 559 -25.35 8.59 25.08
CA THR A 559 -26.58 7.79 24.99
C THR A 559 -26.90 7.47 23.52
N GLY A 560 -26.23 6.45 22.97
CA GLY A 560 -26.39 6.05 21.58
C GLY A 560 -25.59 6.91 20.62
N ASN A 561 -25.92 6.85 19.33
CA ASN A 561 -25.13 7.49 18.30
C ASN A 561 -25.13 9.02 18.37
N TYR A 562 -24.07 9.67 17.86
CA TYR A 562 -24.05 11.13 17.72
C TYR A 562 -25.13 11.61 16.76
N THR A 563 -25.45 12.91 16.80
CA THR A 563 -26.57 13.46 16.00
C THR A 563 -26.06 14.00 14.67
N SER A 564 -26.88 13.85 13.60
CA SER A 564 -26.61 14.41 12.28
C SER A 564 -26.59 15.95 12.27
N ASN A 565 -25.87 16.53 11.29
CA ASN A 565 -25.73 17.97 11.06
C ASN A 565 -25.32 18.74 12.32
N THR A 566 -24.41 18.18 13.11
CA THR A 566 -23.99 18.79 14.37
C THR A 566 -22.54 19.22 14.35
N THR A 567 -22.24 20.19 15.21
CA THR A 567 -20.87 20.52 15.59
C THR A 567 -20.81 20.54 17.11
N LYS A 568 -20.04 19.63 17.68
CA LYS A 568 -19.87 19.53 19.13
C LYS A 568 -18.42 19.74 19.49
N THR A 569 -18.15 20.58 20.46
CA THR A 569 -16.79 20.86 20.94
C THR A 569 -16.67 20.51 22.41
N TYR A 570 -15.46 20.13 22.82
CA TYR A 570 -15.12 19.91 24.22
C TYR A 570 -13.74 20.50 24.49
N THR A 571 -13.71 21.63 25.20
CA THR A 571 -12.51 22.45 25.42
C THR A 571 -11.99 22.27 26.83
N TYR A 572 -10.72 22.02 26.96
CA TYR A 572 -10.00 22.02 28.22
C TYR A 572 -9.84 23.45 28.70
N ASN A 573 -10.45 23.79 29.87
CA ASN A 573 -10.55 25.17 30.36
C ASN A 573 -9.23 25.76 30.85
N PRO A 574 -8.42 25.00 31.61
CA PRO A 574 -7.14 25.53 32.06
C PRO A 574 -6.26 25.89 30.87
N THR A 575 -5.57 27.00 30.98
CA THR A 575 -4.57 27.42 30.01
C THR A 575 -3.30 26.64 30.23
N ILE A 576 -2.72 26.10 29.17
CA ILE A 576 -1.48 25.34 29.20
C ILE A 576 -0.32 26.30 28.90
N ASP A 577 0.53 26.53 29.90
CA ASP A 577 1.71 27.38 29.78
C ASP A 577 2.93 26.50 29.42
N LEU A 578 3.45 26.67 28.22
CA LEU A 578 4.65 25.97 27.73
C LEU A 578 5.89 26.87 27.69
N ASN A 579 5.86 28.03 28.37
CA ASN A 579 7.05 28.83 28.59
C ASN A 579 8.04 28.08 29.50
N ASN A 580 9.33 28.12 29.16
CA ASN A 580 10.39 27.42 29.89
C ASN A 580 10.22 25.88 29.94
N VAL A 581 9.52 25.31 28.99
CA VAL A 581 9.34 23.88 28.76
C VAL A 581 10.22 23.47 27.58
N THR A 582 10.91 22.35 27.67
CA THR A 582 11.79 21.82 26.60
C THR A 582 11.17 20.70 25.80
N ASP A 583 10.14 20.04 26.33
CA ASP A 583 9.30 19.07 25.64
C ASP A 583 7.92 19.04 26.32
N ALA A 584 6.86 18.86 25.54
CA ALA A 584 5.50 18.76 26.06
C ALA A 584 4.65 17.80 25.23
N LYS A 585 3.88 16.96 25.90
CA LYS A 585 3.07 15.94 25.25
C LYS A 585 1.72 15.79 25.98
N ILE A 586 0.69 15.50 25.20
CA ILE A 586 -0.59 15.06 25.71
C ILE A 586 -0.77 13.60 25.31
N THR A 587 -1.20 12.77 26.26
CA THR A 587 -1.61 11.40 25.98
C THR A 587 -3.03 11.17 26.43
N TYR A 588 -3.77 10.32 25.76
CA TYR A 588 -5.08 9.84 26.13
C TYR A 588 -5.36 8.48 25.49
N TYR A 589 -6.22 7.68 26.12
CA TYR A 589 -6.77 6.51 25.45
C TYR A 589 -8.00 6.92 24.65
N ALA A 590 -8.14 6.42 23.45
CA ALA A 590 -9.29 6.70 22.57
C ALA A 590 -9.84 5.45 21.91
N LYS A 591 -11.14 5.47 21.63
CA LYS A 591 -11.84 4.56 20.71
C LYS A 591 -12.95 5.35 20.01
N TRP A 592 -13.33 4.91 18.81
CA TRP A 592 -14.29 5.68 18.02
C TRP A 592 -15.07 4.81 17.03
N ASP A 593 -16.24 5.33 16.66
CA ASP A 593 -17.08 4.87 15.57
C ASP A 593 -17.68 6.10 14.91
N ILE A 594 -16.99 6.59 13.87
CA ILE A 594 -17.27 7.84 13.15
C ILE A 594 -17.46 7.49 11.67
N GLU A 595 -18.48 8.02 11.01
CA GLU A 595 -18.71 7.75 9.58
C GLU A 595 -17.49 8.13 8.75
N ALA A 596 -16.86 7.12 8.14
CA ALA A 596 -15.67 7.31 7.32
C ALA A 596 -15.96 8.22 6.11
N ASP A 597 -14.98 9.04 5.72
CA ASP A 597 -15.03 9.98 4.59
C ASP A 597 -16.08 11.10 4.70
N TYR A 598 -16.91 11.15 5.74
CA TYR A 598 -17.98 12.15 5.88
C TYR A 598 -17.93 12.96 7.16
N ASP A 599 -17.89 12.29 8.29
CA ASP A 599 -17.87 12.88 9.62
C ASP A 599 -16.45 12.86 10.18
N TYR A 600 -16.20 13.65 11.22
CA TYR A 600 -14.88 13.62 11.84
C TYR A 600 -14.84 14.05 13.29
N VAL A 601 -13.78 13.61 13.98
CA VAL A 601 -13.29 14.21 15.21
C VAL A 601 -11.87 14.74 14.97
N GLN A 602 -11.55 15.90 15.58
CA GLN A 602 -10.19 16.45 15.60
C GLN A 602 -9.77 16.77 17.03
N PHE A 603 -8.50 16.54 17.34
CA PHE A 603 -7.82 17.22 18.44
C PHE A 603 -7.21 18.50 17.89
N GLN A 604 -7.42 19.63 18.57
CA GLN A 604 -7.00 20.93 18.09
C GLN A 604 -6.29 21.73 19.17
N VAL A 605 -5.30 22.54 18.77
CA VAL A 605 -4.55 23.47 19.61
C VAL A 605 -4.85 24.91 19.18
N SER A 606 -4.93 25.83 20.14
CA SER A 606 -5.06 27.28 19.93
C SER A 606 -3.95 28.01 20.67
N THR A 607 -3.32 28.96 19.98
CA THR A 607 -2.29 29.85 20.54
C THR A 607 -2.80 31.29 20.82
N ASP A 608 -4.06 31.57 20.48
CA ASP A 608 -4.69 32.89 20.58
C ASP A 608 -5.89 32.93 21.54
N GLY A 609 -5.85 32.06 22.57
CA GLY A 609 -6.86 32.00 23.62
C GLY A 609 -8.18 31.33 23.20
N GLY A 610 -8.21 30.63 22.06
CA GLY A 610 -9.37 29.90 21.55
C GLY A 610 -10.10 30.62 20.41
N THR A 611 -9.49 31.62 19.79
CA THR A 611 -10.06 32.31 18.63
C THR A 611 -9.87 31.47 17.35
N THR A 612 -8.66 31.00 17.11
CA THR A 612 -8.34 30.08 16.02
C THR A 612 -7.83 28.74 16.56
N TRP A 613 -8.02 27.70 15.76
CA TRP A 613 -7.73 26.33 16.16
C TRP A 613 -6.98 25.57 15.07
N ILE A 614 -5.88 24.93 15.43
CA ILE A 614 -4.99 24.19 14.54
C ILE A 614 -5.17 22.69 14.83
N PRO A 615 -5.65 21.91 13.87
CA PRO A 615 -5.75 20.47 13.99
C PRO A 615 -4.38 19.83 14.17
N GLN A 616 -4.31 18.78 14.97
CA GLN A 616 -3.08 18.07 15.28
C GLN A 616 -3.07 16.69 14.65
N CYS A 617 -1.94 16.33 14.03
CA CYS A 617 -1.65 14.96 13.67
C CYS A 617 -1.37 14.13 14.91
N THR A 618 -1.97 12.96 14.99
CA THR A 618 -1.67 11.93 15.99
C THR A 618 -1.33 10.62 15.31
N LYS A 619 -1.04 9.59 16.10
CA LYS A 619 -0.70 8.26 15.57
C LYS A 619 -1.85 7.64 14.75
N TYR A 620 -3.09 8.00 15.04
CA TYR A 620 -4.28 7.35 14.46
C TYR A 620 -5.15 8.29 13.64
N THR A 621 -4.76 9.54 13.44
CA THR A 621 -5.46 10.44 12.53
C THR A 621 -5.06 10.18 11.09
N VAL A 622 -6.04 10.33 10.19
CA VAL A 622 -5.88 10.34 8.73
C VAL A 622 -6.11 11.73 8.17
N LEU A 623 -5.86 11.95 6.90
CA LEU A 623 -6.17 13.23 6.26
C LEU A 623 -7.59 13.19 5.71
N GLY A 624 -8.43 14.10 6.19
CA GLY A 624 -9.83 14.21 5.78
C GLY A 624 -10.01 14.62 4.30
N THR A 625 -11.20 14.37 3.78
CA THR A 625 -11.62 14.70 2.42
C THR A 625 -12.88 15.57 2.42
N SER A 626 -12.94 16.58 1.57
CA SER A 626 -14.16 17.38 1.34
C SER A 626 -15.01 16.85 0.18
N ALA A 627 -14.65 15.69 -0.38
CA ALA A 627 -15.34 15.11 -1.54
C ALA A 627 -16.76 14.63 -1.20
N ASN A 628 -17.60 14.54 -2.22
CA ASN A 628 -18.93 13.91 -2.17
C ASN A 628 -19.89 14.45 -1.11
N GLY A 629 -19.69 15.69 -0.66
CA GLY A 629 -20.54 16.34 0.35
C GLY A 629 -20.12 16.06 1.78
N SER A 630 -18.92 15.56 1.99
CA SER A 630 -18.27 15.41 3.29
C SER A 630 -18.18 16.76 4.03
N VAL A 631 -18.28 16.72 5.34
CA VAL A 631 -18.01 17.89 6.20
C VAL A 631 -16.59 17.91 6.72
N GLN A 632 -15.77 16.93 6.36
CA GLN A 632 -14.37 16.88 6.74
C GLN A 632 -13.59 18.04 6.10
N PRO A 633 -12.62 18.61 6.81
CA PRO A 633 -11.73 19.61 6.22
C PRO A 633 -10.68 18.90 5.35
N ASP A 634 -10.61 19.31 4.10
CA ASP A 634 -9.71 18.71 3.10
C ASP A 634 -8.25 18.76 3.56
N ASN A 635 -7.57 17.61 3.51
CA ASN A 635 -6.17 17.43 3.92
C ASN A 635 -5.83 17.89 5.35
N SER A 636 -6.76 17.76 6.24
CA SER A 636 -6.60 18.10 7.66
C SER A 636 -6.69 16.83 8.50
N PRO A 637 -5.89 16.72 9.58
CA PRO A 637 -5.95 15.54 10.45
C PRO A 637 -7.34 15.31 11.02
N VAL A 638 -7.86 14.08 10.89
CA VAL A 638 -9.17 13.68 11.44
C VAL A 638 -9.11 12.26 12.00
N TYR A 639 -9.92 11.98 13.01
CA TYR A 639 -10.37 10.63 13.35
C TYR A 639 -11.62 10.34 12.57
N GLU A 640 -11.67 9.22 11.91
CA GLU A 640 -12.82 8.71 11.19
C GLU A 640 -12.82 7.17 11.18
N GLY A 641 -13.84 6.57 10.59
CA GLY A 641 -13.98 5.12 10.53
C GLY A 641 -14.26 4.52 11.90
N GLN A 642 -13.95 3.23 12.05
CA GLN A 642 -14.24 2.49 13.26
C GLN A 642 -12.99 1.92 13.93
N ASN A 643 -12.82 2.21 15.21
CA ASN A 643 -11.89 1.51 16.09
C ASN A 643 -12.58 1.22 17.42
N SER A 644 -12.86 -0.05 17.66
CA SER A 644 -13.56 -0.51 18.88
C SER A 644 -12.64 -0.74 20.09
N ASN A 645 -11.32 -0.72 19.91
CA ASN A 645 -10.35 -0.95 20.96
C ASN A 645 -9.85 0.37 21.54
N TRP A 646 -9.59 0.38 22.86
CA TRP A 646 -8.90 1.50 23.48
C TRP A 646 -7.42 1.52 23.04
N LEU A 647 -7.03 2.59 22.35
CA LEU A 647 -5.66 2.81 21.89
C LEU A 647 -5.07 4.03 22.59
N LEU A 648 -3.83 3.91 23.05
CA LEU A 648 -3.08 5.05 23.57
C LEU A 648 -2.66 5.92 22.38
N ASP A 649 -3.13 7.17 22.37
CA ASP A 649 -2.72 8.17 21.41
C ASP A 649 -1.92 9.29 22.09
N GLU A 650 -1.14 10.00 21.27
CA GLU A 650 -0.23 11.05 21.73
C GLU A 650 -0.25 12.25 20.78
N VAL A 651 -0.33 13.44 21.36
CA VAL A 651 -0.15 14.71 20.67
C VAL A 651 1.19 15.30 21.09
N ASN A 652 2.07 15.53 20.12
CA ASN A 652 3.34 16.22 20.33
C ASN A 652 3.10 17.74 20.32
N LEU A 653 3.50 18.43 21.38
CA LEU A 653 3.32 19.87 21.52
C LEU A 653 4.64 20.66 21.30
N SER A 654 5.66 20.04 20.71
CA SER A 654 6.97 20.69 20.52
C SER A 654 6.92 21.96 19.67
N GLU A 655 5.97 22.06 18.72
CA GLU A 655 5.76 23.28 17.92
C GLU A 655 5.21 24.47 18.72
N TYR A 656 4.69 24.22 19.93
CA TYR A 656 4.06 25.23 20.79
C TYR A 656 4.92 25.63 22.00
N LEU A 657 6.16 25.13 22.07
CA LEU A 657 7.09 25.49 23.14
C LEU A 657 7.33 27.00 23.16
N GLY A 658 7.40 27.57 24.37
CA GLY A 658 7.50 28.99 24.59
C GLY A 658 6.20 29.78 24.40
N GLN A 659 5.06 29.10 24.24
CA GLN A 659 3.73 29.72 24.08
C GLN A 659 2.77 29.28 25.16
N THR A 660 1.66 29.99 25.23
CA THR A 660 0.51 29.62 26.06
C THR A 660 -0.60 29.13 25.15
N ILE A 661 -1.10 27.91 25.39
CA ILE A 661 -2.07 27.26 24.50
C ILE A 661 -3.34 26.85 25.20
N LYS A 662 -4.37 26.57 24.39
CA LYS A 662 -5.59 25.85 24.76
C LYS A 662 -5.75 24.64 23.84
N VAL A 663 -6.45 23.61 24.30
CA VAL A 663 -6.74 22.42 23.53
C VAL A 663 -8.22 22.06 23.57
N ARG A 664 -8.69 21.42 22.50
CA ARG A 664 -10.06 20.91 22.43
C ARG A 664 -10.18 19.68 21.54
N PHE A 665 -11.25 18.94 21.76
CA PHE A 665 -11.82 18.04 20.76
C PHE A 665 -12.99 18.71 20.05
N ILE A 666 -13.18 18.41 18.77
CA ILE A 666 -14.33 18.82 17.96
C ILE A 666 -14.84 17.61 17.18
N LEU A 667 -16.14 17.34 17.28
CA LEU A 667 -16.86 16.44 16.36
C LEU A 667 -17.69 17.31 15.43
N LYS A 668 -17.68 16.96 14.14
CA LYS A 668 -18.60 17.51 13.15
C LYS A 668 -19.18 16.40 12.31
N SER A 669 -20.49 16.42 12.15
CA SER A 669 -21.25 15.46 11.36
C SER A 669 -22.11 16.13 10.30
N ASP A 670 -22.32 15.38 9.22
CA ASP A 670 -23.25 15.77 8.15
C ASP A 670 -24.69 15.24 8.44
N GLY A 671 -25.53 15.14 7.39
CA GLY A 671 -26.93 14.75 7.51
C GLY A 671 -27.19 13.25 7.43
N GLY A 672 -26.13 12.43 7.40
CA GLY A 672 -26.20 11.01 7.07
C GLY A 672 -26.16 10.06 8.25
N THR A 673 -25.36 9.03 8.08
CA THR A 673 -25.13 7.94 9.02
C THR A 673 -24.41 8.42 10.27
N ASN A 674 -24.74 7.90 11.43
CA ASN A 674 -24.11 8.28 12.70
C ASN A 674 -23.64 7.03 13.44
N GLY A 675 -22.38 7.02 13.87
CA GLY A 675 -21.81 5.97 14.72
C GLY A 675 -21.97 6.26 16.21
N ASP A 676 -21.39 5.40 17.03
CA ASP A 676 -21.40 5.53 18.52
C ASP A 676 -20.56 6.73 19.00
N GLY A 677 -19.78 7.37 18.13
CA GLY A 677 -19.03 8.58 18.41
C GLY A 677 -17.60 8.32 18.87
N PHE A 678 -17.02 9.33 19.50
CA PHE A 678 -15.65 9.32 19.99
C PHE A 678 -15.62 9.26 21.53
N TYR A 679 -14.79 8.37 22.04
CA TYR A 679 -14.52 8.25 23.46
C TYR A 679 -13.05 8.53 23.71
N PHE A 680 -12.74 9.31 24.76
CA PHE A 680 -11.39 9.40 25.29
C PHE A 680 -11.38 9.29 26.82
N ASP A 681 -10.27 8.80 27.34
CA ASP A 681 -10.07 8.59 28.77
C ASP A 681 -8.59 8.79 29.14
N ASP A 682 -8.32 8.93 30.44
CA ASP A 682 -6.95 9.09 30.95
C ASP A 682 -6.16 10.19 30.25
N PHE A 683 -6.80 11.34 29.98
CA PHE A 683 -6.12 12.50 29.37
C PHE A 683 -5.03 13.00 30.33
N LYS A 684 -3.80 13.06 29.86
CA LYS A 684 -2.64 13.47 30.65
C LYS A 684 -1.79 14.45 29.88
N LEU A 685 -1.42 15.54 30.53
CA LEU A 685 -0.49 16.53 30.01
C LEU A 685 0.84 16.38 30.73
N TYR A 686 1.88 16.18 29.98
CA TYR A 686 3.23 16.06 30.45
C TYR A 686 4.10 17.20 29.92
N THR A 687 4.97 17.74 30.77
CA THR A 687 5.99 18.72 30.38
C THR A 687 7.36 18.33 30.93
N LEU A 688 8.39 18.60 30.17
CA LEU A 688 9.78 18.47 30.59
C LEU A 688 10.35 19.85 30.85
N ASN A 689 10.59 20.17 32.11
CA ASN A 689 11.14 21.46 32.54
C ASN A 689 12.60 21.24 32.96
N ASN A 690 13.48 21.43 32.03
CA ASN A 690 14.92 21.41 32.35
C ASN A 690 15.56 22.68 31.85
N GLY A 691 15.88 23.60 32.55
CA GLY A 691 16.55 24.84 32.12
C GLY A 691 17.78 24.66 31.20
N GLN A 692 17.92 23.57 30.53
CA GLN A 692 18.89 23.26 29.49
C GLN A 692 18.22 22.98 28.19
N VAL A 693 18.40 23.86 27.21
CA VAL A 693 18.24 23.54 25.80
C VAL A 693 19.35 22.54 25.45
N LEU A 694 19.04 21.43 24.79
CA LEU A 694 20.05 20.49 24.31
C LEU A 694 20.56 20.93 22.94
N ALA A 695 21.85 20.74 22.69
CA ALA A 695 22.40 20.91 21.35
C ALA A 695 21.70 19.93 20.37
N PRO A 696 21.55 20.28 19.09
CA PRO A 696 20.93 19.40 18.12
C PRO A 696 21.63 18.04 18.05
N GLU A 697 20.88 16.98 17.93
CA GLU A 697 21.38 15.70 17.43
C GLU A 697 21.19 15.74 15.92
N THR A 698 22.28 16.02 15.21
CA THR A 698 22.24 16.30 13.78
C THR A 698 22.20 15.01 12.99
N GLU A 699 21.23 14.89 12.10
CA GLU A 699 21.09 13.78 11.16
C GLU A 699 20.36 14.28 9.90
N PHE A 700 20.65 13.68 8.74
CA PHE A 700 19.92 13.96 7.51
C PHE A 700 19.90 12.73 6.60
N THR A 701 18.94 12.72 5.67
CA THR A 701 18.83 11.74 4.59
C THR A 701 19.03 12.41 3.24
N ALA A 702 19.41 11.61 2.25
CA ALA A 702 19.49 12.00 0.86
C ALA A 702 18.55 11.17 0.01
N SER A 703 17.95 11.76 -1.02
CA SER A 703 17.06 11.03 -1.96
C SER A 703 17.77 9.87 -2.66
N SER A 704 19.09 9.93 -2.78
CA SER A 704 19.97 8.83 -3.20
C SER A 704 21.38 9.08 -2.68
N VAL A 705 22.14 8.03 -2.42
CA VAL A 705 23.58 8.11 -2.09
C VAL A 705 24.48 7.87 -3.31
N GLU A 706 23.87 7.43 -4.43
CA GLU A 706 24.52 7.32 -5.74
C GLU A 706 23.68 8.03 -6.79
N ILE A 707 24.29 8.95 -7.53
CA ILE A 707 23.66 9.74 -8.59
C ILE A 707 24.59 9.90 -9.79
N CYS A 708 24.05 10.36 -10.90
CA CYS A 708 24.82 10.72 -12.08
C CYS A 708 25.15 12.22 -12.09
N ILE A 709 26.22 12.61 -12.80
CA ILE A 709 26.55 14.02 -13.05
C ILE A 709 25.31 14.74 -13.61
N GLY A 710 24.97 15.90 -13.03
CA GLY A 710 23.86 16.73 -13.46
C GLY A 710 22.50 16.33 -12.89
N GLN A 711 22.39 15.22 -12.17
CA GLN A 711 21.18 14.89 -11.41
C GLN A 711 21.11 15.70 -10.12
N SER A 712 19.91 16.14 -9.79
CA SER A 712 19.65 16.83 -8.52
C SER A 712 19.40 15.82 -7.40
N ILE A 713 20.02 16.05 -6.26
CA ILE A 713 19.80 15.31 -5.02
C ILE A 713 19.03 16.21 -4.04
N GLN A 714 18.02 15.67 -3.37
CA GLN A 714 17.33 16.32 -2.27
C GLN A 714 17.94 15.84 -0.96
N LEU A 715 18.38 16.79 -0.13
CA LEU A 715 18.82 16.53 1.23
C LEU A 715 17.71 16.93 2.19
N THR A 716 17.39 16.06 3.13
CA THR A 716 16.30 16.30 4.08
C THR A 716 16.85 16.24 5.49
N ASP A 717 16.75 17.36 6.22
CA ASP A 717 17.09 17.44 7.64
C ASP A 717 16.10 16.62 8.47
N ILE A 718 16.63 15.74 9.30
CA ILE A 718 15.89 14.96 10.30
C ILE A 718 16.51 15.14 11.70
N SER A 719 17.24 16.23 11.92
CA SER A 719 17.87 16.56 13.18
C SER A 719 16.87 16.79 14.29
N LEU A 720 17.23 16.40 15.50
CA LEU A 720 16.42 16.48 16.71
C LEU A 720 16.90 17.62 17.62
N ASN A 721 16.17 17.93 18.70
CA ASN A 721 16.43 19.01 19.64
C ASN A 721 16.29 20.43 19.04
N ASN A 722 15.35 20.59 18.10
CA ASN A 722 14.92 21.88 17.54
C ASN A 722 16.08 22.77 17.06
N PRO A 723 16.81 22.38 16.00
CA PRO A 723 17.74 23.29 15.35
C PRO A 723 17.05 24.59 14.93
N THR A 724 17.76 25.70 15.06
CA THR A 724 17.31 26.99 14.56
C THR A 724 18.11 27.45 13.35
N ASP A 725 19.28 26.86 13.16
CA ASP A 725 20.20 27.20 12.09
C ASP A 725 20.83 25.95 11.49
N TRP A 726 20.99 25.95 10.17
CA TRP A 726 21.59 24.86 9.38
C TRP A 726 22.73 25.40 8.56
N ASN A 727 23.82 24.65 8.50
CA ASN A 727 24.95 24.92 7.64
C ASN A 727 25.40 23.62 6.96
N TRP A 728 25.14 23.55 5.67
CA TRP A 728 25.54 22.44 4.83
C TRP A 728 26.86 22.73 4.15
N ASP A 729 27.80 21.81 4.25
CA ASP A 729 28.96 21.69 3.34
C ASP A 729 28.63 20.51 2.40
N LEU A 730 28.53 20.80 1.10
CA LEU A 730 28.10 19.82 0.12
C LEU A 730 29.26 18.99 -0.46
N GLY A 731 30.48 19.20 0.07
CA GLY A 731 31.67 18.44 -0.25
C GLY A 731 32.36 18.82 -1.57
N ASP A 732 31.76 19.69 -2.37
CA ASP A 732 32.30 20.22 -3.63
C ASP A 732 32.78 21.67 -3.52
N GLY A 733 32.83 22.20 -2.29
CA GLY A 733 33.17 23.58 -1.98
C GLY A 733 31.98 24.52 -1.98
N THR A 734 30.76 24.03 -2.22
CA THR A 734 29.54 24.82 -2.06
C THR A 734 28.90 24.58 -0.70
N THR A 735 28.18 25.59 -0.19
CA THR A 735 27.46 25.53 1.09
C THR A 735 26.03 25.98 0.92
N ASN A 736 25.16 25.57 1.85
CA ASN A 736 23.75 25.96 1.89
C ASN A 736 23.29 26.14 3.34
N ASN A 737 22.30 26.99 3.58
CA ASN A 737 21.75 27.25 4.92
C ASN A 737 20.24 27.02 5.02
N LEU A 738 19.61 26.48 3.99
CA LEU A 738 18.21 26.02 4.06
C LEU A 738 18.12 24.77 4.92
N GLN A 739 17.01 24.56 5.57
CA GLN A 739 16.75 23.36 6.37
C GLN A 739 16.95 22.07 5.55
N SER A 740 16.36 22.02 4.37
CA SER A 740 16.39 20.82 3.49
C SER A 740 16.65 21.24 2.04
N PRO A 741 17.94 21.44 1.65
CA PRO A 741 18.30 21.93 0.33
C PRO A 741 18.33 20.82 -0.72
N SER A 742 18.18 21.23 -1.99
CA SER A 742 18.58 20.39 -3.13
C SER A 742 19.93 20.84 -3.68
N HIS A 743 20.69 19.89 -4.27
CA HIS A 743 21.98 20.16 -4.88
C HIS A 743 22.21 19.33 -6.15
N THR A 744 23.11 19.82 -7.02
CA THR A 744 23.47 19.14 -8.28
C THR A 744 24.98 19.21 -8.48
N TYR A 745 25.62 18.06 -8.56
CA TYR A 745 27.07 17.96 -8.79
C TYR A 745 27.41 18.00 -10.29
N THR A 746 28.48 18.71 -10.63
CA THR A 746 28.92 18.88 -12.01
C THR A 746 30.08 17.97 -12.42
N ASN A 747 30.69 17.27 -11.48
CA ASN A 747 31.81 16.36 -11.71
C ASN A 747 31.59 15.04 -11.00
N ALA A 748 32.10 13.95 -11.57
CA ALA A 748 32.12 12.65 -10.90
C ALA A 748 33.08 12.67 -9.71
N GLY A 749 32.72 11.94 -8.65
CA GLY A 749 33.53 11.82 -7.44
C GLY A 749 32.69 11.39 -6.25
N THR A 750 33.34 11.11 -5.14
CA THR A 750 32.64 10.90 -3.87
C THR A 750 32.74 12.17 -3.04
N TYR A 751 31.59 12.75 -2.72
CA TYR A 751 31.46 13.97 -1.96
C TYR A 751 30.99 13.65 -0.56
N THR A 752 31.71 14.12 0.46
CA THR A 752 31.25 14.00 1.84
C THR A 752 30.37 15.19 2.17
N VAL A 753 29.06 14.99 2.16
CA VAL A 753 28.10 16.01 2.58
C VAL A 753 28.12 16.08 4.11
N GLN A 754 28.25 17.29 4.67
CA GLN A 754 28.14 17.54 6.10
C GLN A 754 27.01 18.53 6.37
N LEU A 755 26.14 18.18 7.29
CA LEU A 755 25.21 19.10 7.93
C LEU A 755 25.76 19.46 9.32
N THR A 756 25.84 20.72 9.62
CA THR A 756 25.99 21.25 10.98
C THR A 756 24.68 21.94 11.35
N ALA A 757 23.95 21.39 12.30
CA ALA A 757 22.74 22.00 12.85
C ALA A 757 23.06 22.64 14.20
N SER A 758 22.53 23.85 14.49
CA SER A 758 22.77 24.57 15.73
C SER A 758 21.50 25.17 16.32
N ASN A 759 21.53 25.36 17.64
CA ASN A 759 20.57 26.12 18.43
C ASN A 759 21.28 26.87 19.59
N SER A 760 20.51 27.47 20.48
CA SER A 760 21.08 28.22 21.60
C SER A 760 21.92 27.41 22.59
N ALA A 761 21.85 26.09 22.57
CA ALA A 761 22.64 25.19 23.43
C ALA A 761 23.98 24.75 22.80
N GLY A 762 24.10 24.86 21.48
CA GLY A 762 25.31 24.46 20.77
C GLY A 762 25.04 23.96 19.37
N SER A 763 26.03 23.30 18.79
CA SER A 763 25.94 22.72 17.44
C SER A 763 26.47 21.30 17.44
N ASN A 764 25.95 20.50 16.50
CA ASN A 764 26.45 19.16 16.19
C ASN A 764 26.51 18.99 14.67
N SER A 765 27.23 17.96 14.20
CA SER A 765 27.39 17.72 12.78
C SER A 765 27.25 16.25 12.46
N PHE A 766 26.68 15.97 11.27
CA PHE A 766 26.55 14.64 10.70
C PHE A 766 27.07 14.64 9.26
N THR A 767 27.65 13.52 8.81
CA THR A 767 28.21 13.40 7.47
C THR A 767 27.69 12.17 6.75
N LEU A 768 27.44 12.32 5.44
CA LEU A 768 27.00 11.23 4.56
C LEU A 768 27.78 11.31 3.24
N PRO A 769 28.44 10.23 2.79
CA PRO A 769 29.09 10.22 1.49
C PRO A 769 28.06 10.06 0.37
N ILE A 770 28.17 10.89 -0.67
CA ILE A 770 27.40 10.82 -1.92
C ILE A 770 28.34 10.49 -3.06
N THR A 771 28.09 9.43 -3.79
CA THR A 771 28.85 9.03 -4.97
C THR A 771 28.17 9.57 -6.22
N VAL A 772 28.92 10.38 -6.98
CA VAL A 772 28.48 10.92 -8.25
C VAL A 772 29.23 10.20 -9.37
N ASN A 773 28.51 9.46 -10.15
CA ASN A 773 29.03 8.68 -11.28
C ASN A 773 28.96 9.47 -12.58
N ASP A 774 29.94 9.29 -13.44
CA ASP A 774 29.81 9.72 -14.84
C ASP A 774 28.97 8.69 -15.57
N CYS A 775 27.66 8.88 -15.57
CA CYS A 775 26.71 8.00 -16.27
C CYS A 775 26.58 8.35 -17.75
N SER A 776 27.52 9.10 -18.32
CA SER A 776 27.58 9.31 -19.76
C SER A 776 27.97 7.98 -20.43
N ALA A 777 26.97 7.12 -20.54
CA ALA A 777 27.01 5.73 -20.92
C ALA A 777 27.90 5.42 -22.12
N ILE A 778 29.01 4.75 -21.87
CA ILE A 778 29.76 4.05 -22.92
C ILE A 778 29.83 2.54 -22.62
N ASP A 779 29.69 2.12 -21.38
CA ASP A 779 29.90 0.71 -20.98
C ASP A 779 28.87 -0.28 -21.54
N GLU A 780 27.60 0.07 -21.62
CA GLU A 780 26.57 -0.79 -22.23
C GLU A 780 26.70 -0.93 -23.76
N ILE A 781 27.21 0.09 -24.43
CA ILE A 781 27.38 0.05 -25.89
C ILE A 781 28.61 -0.78 -26.28
N VAL A 782 29.70 -0.72 -25.50
CA VAL A 782 30.96 -1.38 -25.78
C VAL A 782 30.88 -2.91 -25.62
N PHE A 783 30.03 -3.40 -24.73
CA PHE A 783 29.90 -4.85 -24.43
C PHE A 783 28.48 -5.40 -24.70
N LYS A 784 27.73 -4.77 -25.57
CA LYS A 784 26.30 -5.11 -25.84
C LYS A 784 26.09 -6.53 -26.37
N ASN A 785 27.04 -7.10 -27.05
CA ASN A 785 26.91 -8.39 -27.72
C ASN A 785 27.86 -9.46 -27.14
N VAL A 786 28.24 -9.39 -25.88
CA VAL A 786 29.10 -10.41 -25.28
C VAL A 786 28.24 -11.44 -24.54
N GLN A 787 28.40 -12.71 -24.90
CA GLN A 787 27.69 -13.83 -24.30
C GLN A 787 28.66 -14.93 -23.89
N LEU A 788 28.34 -15.59 -22.77
CA LEU A 788 29.04 -16.78 -22.27
C LEU A 788 28.16 -18.01 -22.48
N ILE A 789 28.63 -18.96 -23.29
CA ILE A 789 27.82 -20.12 -23.65
C ILE A 789 28.66 -21.42 -23.57
N PRO A 790 28.23 -22.43 -22.85
CA PRO A 790 27.13 -22.46 -21.90
C PRO A 790 27.48 -21.81 -20.57
N ASN A 791 26.46 -21.33 -19.84
CA ASN A 791 26.59 -20.89 -18.46
C ASN A 791 25.29 -21.31 -17.73
N PRO A 792 25.30 -22.23 -16.75
CA PRO A 792 26.48 -22.92 -16.18
C PRO A 792 27.24 -23.84 -17.17
N ASN A 793 28.48 -24.18 -16.82
CA ASN A 793 29.35 -25.04 -17.62
C ASN A 793 30.18 -26.00 -16.73
N LYS A 794 30.96 -26.93 -17.37
CA LYS A 794 31.87 -27.86 -16.69
C LYS A 794 33.35 -27.48 -16.84
N GLY A 795 33.64 -26.20 -16.82
CA GLY A 795 34.98 -25.67 -17.07
C GLY A 795 35.30 -25.42 -18.55
N GLU A 796 34.35 -25.65 -19.44
CA GLU A 796 34.49 -25.35 -20.87
C GLU A 796 33.31 -24.51 -21.36
N PHE A 797 33.60 -23.33 -21.89
CA PHE A 797 32.61 -22.38 -22.40
C PHE A 797 33.24 -21.43 -23.43
N SER A 798 32.43 -20.83 -24.29
CA SER A 798 32.85 -19.84 -25.27
C SER A 798 32.42 -18.44 -24.84
N ILE A 799 33.29 -17.47 -25.07
CA ILE A 799 32.96 -16.06 -25.05
C ILE A 799 32.66 -15.62 -26.49
N ASN A 800 31.40 -15.39 -26.78
CA ASN A 800 30.97 -14.93 -28.09
C ASN A 800 30.89 -13.40 -28.07
N THR A 801 31.59 -12.73 -28.98
CA THR A 801 31.52 -11.28 -29.11
C THR A 801 31.84 -10.88 -30.56
N THR A 802 31.17 -9.82 -31.01
CA THR A 802 31.51 -9.16 -32.28
C THR A 802 32.48 -8.00 -32.09
N GLU A 803 32.84 -7.71 -30.83
CA GLU A 803 33.69 -6.60 -30.44
C GLU A 803 35.16 -6.91 -30.65
N LYS A 804 35.88 -6.00 -31.29
CA LYS A 804 37.33 -6.12 -31.51
C LYS A 804 38.12 -5.36 -30.44
N GLY A 805 39.27 -5.90 -30.06
CA GLY A 805 40.17 -5.26 -29.09
C GLY A 805 39.75 -5.42 -27.65
N VAL A 806 38.89 -6.40 -27.35
CA VAL A 806 38.54 -6.78 -25.98
C VAL A 806 39.61 -7.69 -25.39
N SER A 807 39.98 -7.48 -24.17
CA SER A 807 40.74 -8.42 -23.36
C SER A 807 39.89 -8.94 -22.21
N TYR A 808 40.23 -10.13 -21.71
CA TYR A 808 39.51 -10.72 -20.57
C TYR A 808 40.50 -11.29 -19.54
N ARG A 809 40.08 -11.37 -18.29
CA ARG A 809 40.69 -12.20 -17.23
C ARG A 809 39.61 -12.91 -16.45
N ILE A 810 39.98 -14.01 -15.82
CA ILE A 810 39.01 -14.77 -14.97
C ILE A 810 39.54 -14.75 -13.55
N ILE A 811 38.66 -14.45 -12.62
CA ILE A 811 38.99 -14.42 -11.18
C ILE A 811 37.99 -15.28 -10.41
N ASP A 812 38.40 -15.84 -9.31
CA ASP A 812 37.49 -16.47 -8.34
C ASP A 812 36.76 -15.41 -7.51
N PHE A 813 35.82 -15.83 -6.69
CA PHE A 813 35.02 -14.94 -5.86
C PHE A 813 35.82 -14.25 -4.74
N LEU A 814 37.04 -14.73 -4.45
CA LEU A 814 37.97 -14.11 -3.50
C LEU A 814 38.91 -13.10 -4.17
N GLY A 815 38.80 -12.95 -5.51
CA GLY A 815 39.63 -12.03 -6.29
C GLY A 815 40.94 -12.65 -6.79
N ASN A 816 41.18 -13.95 -6.59
CA ASN A 816 42.39 -14.61 -7.12
C ASN A 816 42.26 -14.82 -8.63
N GLU A 817 43.32 -14.52 -9.35
CA GLU A 817 43.36 -14.63 -10.79
C GLU A 817 43.51 -16.11 -11.21
N ILE A 818 42.55 -16.63 -11.96
CA ILE A 818 42.48 -17.97 -12.54
C ILE A 818 43.05 -17.98 -13.94
N VAL A 819 42.73 -16.94 -14.73
CA VAL A 819 43.29 -16.72 -16.06
C VAL A 819 43.75 -15.27 -16.13
N ALA A 820 45.05 -15.10 -16.45
CA ALA A 820 45.63 -13.77 -16.64
C ALA A 820 45.02 -13.05 -17.84
N THR A 821 45.10 -11.72 -17.82
CA THR A 821 44.57 -10.87 -18.90
C THR A 821 45.03 -11.32 -20.27
N THR A 822 44.11 -11.73 -21.12
CA THR A 822 44.36 -12.27 -22.45
C THR A 822 43.43 -11.57 -23.45
N HIS A 823 43.91 -11.39 -24.67
CA HIS A 823 43.12 -10.85 -25.78
C HIS A 823 42.02 -11.82 -26.20
N LEU A 824 40.80 -11.32 -26.33
CA LEU A 824 39.65 -12.05 -26.81
C LEU A 824 39.58 -12.01 -28.35
N ALA A 825 39.61 -13.20 -28.97
CA ALA A 825 39.28 -13.36 -30.37
C ALA A 825 37.75 -13.61 -30.54
N GLU A 826 37.26 -13.45 -31.71
CA GLU A 826 35.86 -13.76 -32.03
C GLU A 826 35.59 -15.27 -31.73
N ASN A 827 34.57 -15.55 -30.89
CA ASN A 827 34.22 -16.91 -30.44
C ASN A 827 35.39 -17.68 -29.75
N THR A 828 36.02 -17.03 -28.74
CA THR A 828 37.09 -17.68 -27.97
C THR A 828 36.53 -18.80 -27.09
N LEU A 829 36.95 -20.04 -27.33
CA LEU A 829 36.72 -21.20 -26.45
C LEU A 829 37.69 -21.15 -25.26
N ILE A 830 37.19 -21.23 -24.05
CA ILE A 830 37.98 -21.28 -22.82
C ILE A 830 37.77 -22.64 -22.18
N THR A 831 38.90 -23.30 -21.87
CA THR A 831 38.92 -24.59 -21.14
C THR A 831 39.70 -24.37 -19.86
N LEU A 832 39.06 -24.50 -18.71
CA LEU A 832 39.63 -24.39 -17.39
C LEU A 832 39.87 -25.82 -16.85
N GLN A 833 41.12 -26.17 -16.59
CA GLN A 833 41.48 -27.49 -16.04
C GLN A 833 41.67 -27.41 -14.54
N ASN A 834 41.23 -28.44 -13.84
CA ASN A 834 41.37 -28.58 -12.38
C ASN A 834 40.74 -27.43 -11.57
N ILE A 835 39.59 -26.98 -12.01
CA ILE A 835 38.82 -25.93 -11.33
C ILE A 835 37.66 -26.55 -10.56
N SER A 836 37.42 -26.08 -9.35
CA SER A 836 36.31 -26.55 -8.52
C SER A 836 34.98 -26.00 -9.00
N ALA A 837 33.88 -26.73 -8.77
CA ALA A 837 32.56 -26.19 -8.95
C ALA A 837 32.38 -24.96 -8.07
N GLY A 838 31.77 -23.88 -8.63
CA GLY A 838 31.63 -22.62 -7.93
C GLY A 838 31.31 -21.45 -8.86
N LEU A 839 31.16 -20.28 -8.28
CA LEU A 839 30.91 -19.02 -8.99
C LEU A 839 32.22 -18.31 -9.30
N TYR A 840 32.37 -17.86 -10.54
CA TYR A 840 33.56 -17.15 -11.05
C TYR A 840 33.14 -15.88 -11.77
N LEU A 841 34.09 -14.96 -11.94
CA LEU A 841 33.91 -13.68 -12.66
C LEU A 841 34.83 -13.62 -13.86
N ILE A 842 34.31 -13.21 -15.01
CA ILE A 842 35.09 -12.76 -16.16
C ILE A 842 35.06 -11.25 -16.18
N GLU A 843 36.19 -10.63 -16.12
CA GLU A 843 36.36 -9.20 -16.32
C GLU A 843 36.82 -8.92 -17.75
N LEU A 844 35.97 -8.26 -18.52
CA LEU A 844 36.23 -7.84 -19.89
C LEU A 844 36.73 -6.38 -19.88
N ARG A 845 37.73 -6.08 -20.68
CA ARG A 845 38.31 -4.74 -20.80
C ARG A 845 38.46 -4.34 -22.28
N LYS A 846 38.06 -3.11 -22.56
CA LYS A 846 38.33 -2.47 -23.87
C LYS A 846 38.52 -0.98 -23.61
N ASP A 847 39.69 -0.47 -23.96
CA ASP A 847 40.08 0.89 -23.64
C ASP A 847 39.94 1.20 -22.13
N SER A 848 39.12 2.14 -21.72
CA SER A 848 38.80 2.46 -20.30
C SER A 848 37.59 1.72 -19.76
N ALA A 849 36.82 1.03 -20.61
CA ALA A 849 35.58 0.33 -20.21
C ALA A 849 35.88 -1.05 -19.63
N ILE A 850 35.21 -1.39 -18.54
CA ILE A 850 35.30 -2.68 -17.85
C ILE A 850 33.90 -3.22 -17.63
N LYS A 851 33.67 -4.50 -18.02
CA LYS A 851 32.44 -5.23 -17.70
C LYS A 851 32.77 -6.52 -17.01
N GLN A 852 32.07 -6.81 -15.93
CA GLN A 852 32.15 -8.11 -15.24
C GLN A 852 30.94 -8.98 -15.55
N LEU A 853 31.19 -10.21 -15.92
CA LEU A 853 30.16 -11.22 -16.14
C LEU A 853 30.36 -12.37 -15.16
N LYS A 854 29.29 -12.83 -14.55
CA LYS A 854 29.30 -14.01 -13.66
C LYS A 854 29.09 -15.27 -14.46
N PHE A 855 29.80 -16.35 -14.11
CA PHE A 855 29.54 -17.67 -14.64
C PHE A 855 29.73 -18.74 -13.57
N THR A 856 29.01 -19.84 -13.73
CA THR A 856 29.03 -20.95 -12.76
C THR A 856 29.67 -22.17 -13.38
N ILE A 857 30.62 -22.79 -12.66
CA ILE A 857 31.16 -24.10 -12.98
C ILE A 857 30.41 -25.10 -12.10
N ILE A 858 29.91 -26.15 -12.76
CA ILE A 858 29.22 -27.30 -12.11
C ILE A 858 30.04 -28.56 -12.31
N ASP A 859 29.87 -29.56 -11.42
CA ASP A 859 30.55 -30.84 -11.44
C ASP A 859 30.24 -31.70 -12.69
#